data_f3f6b8bcbcce138f2d5dd85ce5c4c93a
#
_entry.id   f3f6b8bcbcce138f2d5dd85ce5c4c93a
#
_cell.length_a   1.000
_cell.length_b   1.000
_cell.length_c   1.000
_cell.angle_alpha   90.00
_cell.angle_beta   90.00
_cell.angle_gamma   90.00
#
_symmetry.space_group_name_H-M   'P 1'
#
loop_
_entity.id
_entity.type
_entity.pdbx_description
1 polymer ?
#
loop_
_entity_poly.entity_id
_entity_poly.type
_entity_poly.pdbx_seq_one_letter_code
_entity_poly.pdbx_strand_id
1 'polypeptide(L)'
;FTKLDDIGRVAVVTQNGRPILVSDVATVSIGPRPRSGIVAFNEHDNVVQGIVLMTKGQNATKVVEGIKAKIGELKLKLPPKLKMVPYYDRTNLVKHTVHTVVENLLVGAFLVVAILIIFLRNWQAAVSVAVVIPLSLLFAFVLMDVRGVSANLISLGGVDFGIIIDSAVVLVEALMVKLALADTGQFPQHANYSWRVHTLKNTALELGRPILFSKAIIILAFLPIFTFQRVEGKIFSPMAFTLTFALLGAILLTLTLVPVLVSYAMKNGDLAEKHSVWMDALQKNYRRLLGWAESQRKLIVVISVALLAITLLLSPRLGSEFLPKLDEGNIWLTITLPPSTAIEKTKEIERQVRAILNSYPEVNNVTTQVGRPDDGTDPKGVNNLEIMADLNPKDTWKFADKEALITDMEKKIHALPGVPTNFSQVIEDNLEESLSGVKGEIAVKIYGPDLEILENKSEQIANVLRGIRGATDVAAIKIGGQSELNIVMNREQMARYGINISDVNNTIQTALGGSTVNSFFDGDKRFDVTVRLAESYRDAVDDVADLPINLPGGNGIIPLGEIAKVEIKQGAGRISRENGGRLVAVKANLLGRDQGGFVAEAMEAVNEQVKLPPGYNITWGGQFENQQRALARLKIIVPLSVLMIFVLLFWAFRSMMKALLVMLMVPFTLIGGLAGLGLSGLHLSVSAAVGFIAVAGISVQNGVIMVEQFMEIMLKGKGLKEAVMEGAVLRLRPILMTALMAGLGLLPAALSHGIGSETQRPFAVVIVGGIVSGTLFTLLLLPMLYPLFADEARHKDEAGE
;
A
#
# COMPACT_ATOMS: atom_id res chain seq x y z
N PHE A 1 -5.49 43.91 -36.95
CA PHE A 1 -5.95 44.73 -35.85
C PHE A 1 -4.80 45.05 -34.91
N THR A 2 -4.63 46.31 -34.55
CA THR A 2 -3.59 46.76 -33.60
C THR A 2 -4.20 47.22 -32.28
N LYS A 3 -5.47 47.55 -32.27
CA LYS A 3 -6.22 47.97 -31.07
C LYS A 3 -7.61 47.33 -31.09
N LEU A 4 -8.22 47.23 -29.92
CA LEU A 4 -9.56 46.69 -29.76
C LEU A 4 -10.59 47.49 -30.57
N ASP A 5 -10.45 48.80 -30.61
CA ASP A 5 -11.33 49.71 -31.37
C ASP A 5 -11.30 49.44 -32.89
N ASP A 6 -10.23 48.86 -33.43
CA ASP A 6 -10.14 48.54 -34.86
C ASP A 6 -11.17 47.48 -35.26
N ILE A 7 -11.52 46.55 -34.34
CA ILE A 7 -12.53 45.53 -34.55
C ILE A 7 -13.93 46.17 -34.62
N GLY A 8 -14.22 47.15 -33.75
CA GLY A 8 -15.48 47.87 -33.75
C GLY A 8 -15.70 48.70 -35.02
N ARG A 9 -14.64 49.15 -35.71
CA ARG A 9 -14.70 49.94 -36.93
C ARG A 9 -14.79 49.13 -38.22
N VAL A 10 -14.80 47.79 -38.14
CA VAL A 10 -15.00 46.95 -39.33
C VAL A 10 -16.40 47.16 -39.87
N ALA A 11 -16.50 47.42 -41.18
CA ALA A 11 -17.79 47.56 -41.84
C ALA A 11 -18.38 46.17 -42.10
N VAL A 12 -19.59 45.88 -41.58
CA VAL A 12 -20.32 44.65 -41.77
C VAL A 12 -21.01 44.64 -43.11
N VAL A 13 -21.64 45.77 -43.45
CA VAL A 13 -22.37 45.97 -44.70
C VAL A 13 -22.48 47.47 -44.99
N THR A 14 -22.60 47.83 -46.31
CA THR A 14 -22.91 49.20 -46.68
C THR A 14 -24.34 49.24 -47.24
N GLN A 15 -25.21 49.98 -46.60
CA GLN A 15 -26.59 50.14 -47.02
C GLN A 15 -26.86 51.65 -47.36
N ASN A 16 -27.39 51.89 -48.60
CA ASN A 16 -27.63 53.25 -49.10
C ASN A 16 -26.41 54.22 -48.98
N GLY A 17 -25.19 53.70 -49.22
CA GLY A 17 -23.97 54.50 -49.14
C GLY A 17 -23.44 54.77 -47.71
N ARG A 18 -24.10 54.17 -46.69
CA ARG A 18 -23.71 54.33 -45.29
C ARG A 18 -23.12 52.99 -44.76
N PRO A 19 -21.89 52.94 -44.26
CA PRO A 19 -21.34 51.72 -43.67
C PRO A 19 -22.01 51.49 -42.31
N ILE A 20 -22.46 50.26 -42.08
CA ILE A 20 -22.85 49.75 -40.77
C ILE A 20 -21.63 49.05 -40.20
N LEU A 21 -21.14 49.50 -39.03
CA LEU A 21 -19.95 49.02 -38.37
C LEU A 21 -20.29 47.91 -37.38
N VAL A 22 -19.30 47.11 -37.01
CA VAL A 22 -19.41 46.14 -35.93
C VAL A 22 -19.92 46.78 -34.65
N SER A 23 -19.45 47.99 -34.31
CA SER A 23 -19.88 48.76 -33.13
C SER A 23 -21.36 49.18 -33.16
N ASP A 24 -22.00 49.14 -34.33
CA ASP A 24 -23.43 49.48 -34.46
C ASP A 24 -24.33 48.28 -34.13
N VAL A 25 -23.82 47.05 -34.27
CA VAL A 25 -24.58 45.81 -34.15
C VAL A 25 -24.06 44.85 -33.07
N ALA A 26 -22.88 45.15 -32.53
CA ALA A 26 -22.22 44.28 -31.51
C ALA A 26 -21.43 45.08 -30.49
N THR A 27 -21.26 44.54 -29.30
CA THR A 27 -20.37 45.05 -28.29
C THR A 27 -19.04 44.30 -28.36
N VAL A 28 -17.94 45.05 -28.60
CA VAL A 28 -16.58 44.50 -28.62
C VAL A 28 -15.97 44.66 -27.25
N SER A 29 -15.64 43.52 -26.62
CA SER A 29 -15.05 43.52 -25.27
C SER A 29 -14.02 42.40 -25.15
N ILE A 30 -13.09 42.55 -24.21
CA ILE A 30 -12.19 41.47 -23.82
C ILE A 30 -12.92 40.63 -22.76
N GLY A 31 -13.13 39.36 -23.07
CA GLY A 31 -13.75 38.41 -22.15
C GLY A 31 -12.84 37.20 -21.84
N PRO A 32 -13.09 36.49 -20.76
CA PRO A 32 -12.40 35.24 -20.47
C PRO A 32 -12.86 34.14 -21.45
N ARG A 33 -11.96 33.19 -21.73
CA ARG A 33 -12.38 31.93 -22.35
C ARG A 33 -13.41 31.23 -21.43
N PRO A 34 -14.38 30.49 -22.00
CA PRO A 34 -15.27 29.66 -21.21
C PRO A 34 -14.42 28.69 -20.34
N ARG A 35 -14.66 28.71 -19.05
CA ARG A 35 -13.87 27.92 -18.09
C ARG A 35 -14.44 26.51 -17.97
N SER A 36 -13.56 25.53 -18.08
CA SER A 36 -13.88 24.12 -17.77
C SER A 36 -13.55 23.75 -16.33
N GLY A 37 -12.83 24.62 -15.60
CA GLY A 37 -12.45 24.43 -14.23
C GLY A 37 -12.02 25.72 -13.51
N ILE A 38 -11.98 25.66 -12.18
CA ILE A 38 -11.57 26.72 -11.28
C ILE A 38 -10.73 26.11 -10.17
N VAL A 39 -9.68 26.83 -9.75
CA VAL A 39 -8.84 26.45 -8.61
C VAL A 39 -8.88 27.58 -7.59
N ALA A 40 -9.01 27.22 -6.29
CA ALA A 40 -8.86 28.15 -5.18
C ALA A 40 -7.85 27.63 -4.14
N PHE A 41 -7.28 28.52 -3.35
CA PHE A 41 -6.29 28.22 -2.35
C PHE A 41 -6.51 29.07 -1.09
N ASN A 42 -6.81 28.44 0.04
CA ASN A 42 -7.14 29.08 1.31
C ASN A 42 -8.22 30.19 1.13
N GLU A 43 -7.89 31.45 1.38
CA GLU A 43 -8.77 32.60 1.20
C GLU A 43 -8.80 33.15 -0.24
N HIS A 44 -7.96 32.62 -1.13
CA HIS A 44 -7.82 33.11 -2.49
C HIS A 44 -8.67 32.32 -3.47
N ASP A 45 -9.66 32.98 -4.04
CA ASP A 45 -10.41 32.46 -5.18
C ASP A 45 -9.60 32.59 -6.47
N ASN A 46 -9.80 31.68 -7.40
CA ASN A 46 -9.32 31.77 -8.78
C ASN A 46 -7.80 31.96 -8.89
N VAL A 47 -7.06 30.99 -8.32
CA VAL A 47 -5.60 30.92 -8.46
C VAL A 47 -5.20 30.06 -9.65
N VAL A 48 -3.96 30.21 -10.12
CA VAL A 48 -3.37 29.35 -11.16
C VAL A 48 -2.60 28.23 -10.49
N GLN A 49 -2.91 27.00 -10.86
CA GLN A 49 -2.25 25.81 -10.37
C GLN A 49 -1.34 25.20 -11.45
N GLY A 50 -0.14 24.81 -11.08
CA GLY A 50 0.77 24.03 -11.90
C GLY A 50 0.99 22.65 -11.27
N ILE A 51 0.80 21.59 -12.03
CA ILE A 51 1.06 20.21 -11.60
C ILE A 51 2.29 19.70 -12.35
N VAL A 52 3.32 19.28 -11.61
CA VAL A 52 4.52 18.69 -12.18
C VAL A 52 4.44 17.18 -12.04
N LEU A 53 4.40 16.47 -13.17
CA LEU A 53 4.38 15.01 -13.22
C LEU A 53 5.80 14.47 -13.37
N MET A 54 6.07 13.43 -12.61
CA MET A 54 7.34 12.70 -12.69
C MET A 54 7.28 11.61 -13.76
N THR A 55 8.31 11.50 -14.58
CA THR A 55 8.42 10.38 -15.52
C THR A 55 8.63 9.06 -14.79
N LYS A 56 8.05 7.98 -15.33
CA LYS A 56 8.13 6.64 -14.75
C LYS A 56 9.60 6.20 -14.58
N GLY A 57 9.90 5.65 -13.40
CA GLY A 57 11.24 5.14 -13.07
C GLY A 57 12.20 6.17 -12.46
N GLN A 58 11.81 7.44 -12.37
CA GLN A 58 12.62 8.46 -11.72
C GLN A 58 12.49 8.42 -10.20
N ASN A 59 13.50 8.95 -9.50
CA ASN A 59 13.48 9.09 -8.05
C ASN A 59 12.72 10.37 -7.64
N ALA A 60 11.59 10.20 -6.93
CA ALA A 60 10.71 11.30 -6.53
C ALA A 60 11.45 12.39 -5.73
N THR A 61 12.32 12.02 -4.79
CA THR A 61 13.05 12.98 -3.96
C THR A 61 13.97 13.87 -4.81
N LYS A 62 14.77 13.26 -5.72
CA LYS A 62 15.66 14.02 -6.62
C LYS A 62 14.88 14.96 -7.54
N VAL A 63 13.75 14.50 -8.08
CA VAL A 63 12.90 15.33 -8.96
C VAL A 63 12.34 16.51 -8.19
N VAL A 64 11.78 16.29 -6.99
CA VAL A 64 11.23 17.38 -6.16
C VAL A 64 12.29 18.35 -5.69
N GLU A 65 13.49 17.89 -5.35
CA GLU A 65 14.63 18.77 -5.03
C GLU A 65 15.01 19.65 -6.21
N GLY A 66 15.06 19.08 -7.42
CA GLY A 66 15.28 19.84 -8.66
C GLY A 66 14.18 20.88 -8.91
N ILE A 67 12.91 20.52 -8.68
CA ILE A 67 11.78 21.45 -8.80
C ILE A 67 11.90 22.59 -7.79
N LYS A 68 12.21 22.30 -6.53
CA LYS A 68 12.39 23.32 -5.47
C LYS A 68 13.53 24.29 -5.81
N ALA A 69 14.64 23.78 -6.31
CA ALA A 69 15.74 24.62 -6.78
C ALA A 69 15.27 25.53 -7.92
N LYS A 70 14.52 24.99 -8.90
CA LYS A 70 13.99 25.77 -10.03
C LYS A 70 12.95 26.80 -9.60
N ILE A 71 12.07 26.47 -8.66
CA ILE A 71 11.14 27.43 -8.05
C ILE A 71 11.91 28.58 -7.39
N GLY A 72 13.02 28.29 -6.70
CA GLY A 72 13.90 29.31 -6.11
C GLY A 72 14.45 30.31 -7.15
N GLU A 73 14.91 29.81 -8.30
CA GLU A 73 15.35 30.65 -9.42
C GLU A 73 14.20 31.48 -10.01
N LEU A 74 13.04 30.85 -10.20
CA LEU A 74 11.87 31.52 -10.79
C LEU A 74 11.31 32.62 -9.88
N LYS A 75 11.31 32.41 -8.56
CA LYS A 75 10.86 33.44 -7.59
C LYS A 75 11.60 34.77 -7.76
N LEU A 76 12.88 34.74 -8.18
CA LEU A 76 13.67 35.95 -8.43
C LEU A 76 13.23 36.69 -9.70
N LYS A 77 12.54 36.02 -10.62
CA LYS A 77 12.09 36.55 -11.91
C LYS A 77 10.60 36.92 -11.92
N LEU A 78 9.86 36.51 -10.90
CA LEU A 78 8.43 36.76 -10.80
C LEU A 78 8.18 38.27 -10.49
N PRO A 79 7.11 38.84 -11.04
CA PRO A 79 6.63 40.14 -10.60
C PRO A 79 6.37 40.17 -9.08
N PRO A 80 6.62 41.31 -8.39
CA PRO A 80 6.53 41.40 -6.93
C PRO A 80 5.16 41.01 -6.33
N LYS A 81 4.10 41.09 -7.15
CA LYS A 81 2.72 40.73 -6.73
C LYS A 81 2.38 39.25 -6.90
N LEU A 82 3.22 38.47 -7.56
CA LEU A 82 3.01 37.03 -7.79
C LEU A 82 3.79 36.20 -6.76
N LYS A 83 3.08 35.29 -6.08
CA LYS A 83 3.69 34.34 -5.17
C LYS A 83 3.50 32.92 -5.71
N MET A 84 4.59 32.14 -5.74
CA MET A 84 4.56 30.71 -6.05
C MET A 84 4.66 29.92 -4.76
N VAL A 85 3.62 29.18 -4.43
CA VAL A 85 3.49 28.42 -3.18
C VAL A 85 3.36 26.94 -3.52
N PRO A 86 4.28 26.06 -3.10
CA PRO A 86 4.07 24.61 -3.16
C PRO A 86 2.95 24.23 -2.19
N TYR A 87 1.89 23.62 -2.69
CA TYR A 87 0.75 23.20 -1.86
C TYR A 87 0.76 21.71 -1.54
N TYR A 88 1.41 20.90 -2.37
CA TYR A 88 1.61 19.46 -2.15
C TYR A 88 3.05 19.08 -2.44
N ASP A 89 3.70 18.47 -1.48
CA ASP A 89 5.07 17.99 -1.58
C ASP A 89 5.19 16.55 -1.05
N ARG A 90 5.23 15.61 -1.96
CA ARG A 90 5.32 14.17 -1.64
C ARG A 90 6.56 13.81 -0.81
N THR A 91 7.64 14.61 -0.88
CA THR A 91 8.86 14.32 -0.13
C THR A 91 8.68 14.49 1.38
N ASN A 92 7.68 15.23 1.84
CA ASN A 92 7.38 15.35 3.26
C ASN A 92 6.96 14.00 3.84
N LEU A 93 6.01 13.31 3.17
CA LEU A 93 5.61 11.96 3.55
C LEU A 93 6.82 11.00 3.55
N VAL A 94 7.63 11.03 2.48
CA VAL A 94 8.83 10.17 2.36
C VAL A 94 9.80 10.44 3.53
N LYS A 95 10.06 11.70 3.88
CA LYS A 95 10.96 12.05 4.99
C LYS A 95 10.43 11.57 6.33
N HIS A 96 9.16 11.80 6.63
CA HIS A 96 8.55 11.33 7.89
C HIS A 96 8.62 9.80 8.00
N THR A 97 8.26 9.10 6.93
CA THR A 97 8.26 7.64 6.94
C THR A 97 9.67 7.07 7.01
N VAL A 98 10.64 7.64 6.29
CA VAL A 98 12.06 7.23 6.41
C VAL A 98 12.57 7.47 7.83
N HIS A 99 12.21 8.59 8.45
CA HIS A 99 12.61 8.88 9.84
C HIS A 99 12.05 7.81 10.79
N THR A 100 10.75 7.50 10.72
CA THR A 100 10.11 6.45 11.54
C THR A 100 10.79 5.09 11.35
N VAL A 101 11.10 4.72 10.10
CA VAL A 101 11.77 3.45 9.80
C VAL A 101 13.19 3.41 10.35
N VAL A 102 13.96 4.47 10.14
CA VAL A 102 15.35 4.56 10.65
C VAL A 102 15.38 4.52 12.18
N GLU A 103 14.46 5.21 12.84
CA GLU A 103 14.32 5.17 14.29
C GLU A 103 14.04 3.75 14.80
N ASN A 104 13.05 3.08 14.21
CA ASN A 104 12.72 1.69 14.54
C ASN A 104 13.92 0.74 14.33
N LEU A 105 14.63 0.92 13.20
CA LEU A 105 15.82 0.11 12.89
C LEU A 105 16.96 0.35 13.89
N LEU A 106 17.22 1.61 14.26
CA LEU A 106 18.29 1.94 15.22
C LEU A 106 17.97 1.39 16.62
N VAL A 107 16.72 1.55 17.08
CA VAL A 107 16.29 1.00 18.36
C VAL A 107 16.33 -0.53 18.33
N GLY A 108 15.86 -1.14 17.25
CA GLY A 108 15.92 -2.60 17.06
C GLY A 108 17.36 -3.12 17.04
N ALA A 109 18.27 -2.47 16.31
CA ALA A 109 19.69 -2.83 16.29
C ALA A 109 20.34 -2.70 17.68
N PHE A 110 20.03 -1.63 18.40
CA PHE A 110 20.50 -1.43 19.76
C PHE A 110 20.04 -2.56 20.70
N LEU A 111 18.76 -2.93 20.65
CA LEU A 111 18.21 -4.03 21.45
C LEU A 111 18.88 -5.36 21.13
N VAL A 112 19.10 -5.64 19.85
CA VAL A 112 19.79 -6.85 19.39
C VAL A 112 21.24 -6.90 19.91
N VAL A 113 21.98 -5.80 19.81
CA VAL A 113 23.35 -5.71 20.33
C VAL A 113 23.37 -5.87 21.87
N ALA A 114 22.41 -5.28 22.57
CA ALA A 114 22.26 -5.45 24.01
C ALA A 114 22.05 -6.92 24.40
N ILE A 115 21.18 -7.64 23.68
CA ILE A 115 20.96 -9.07 23.90
C ILE A 115 22.25 -9.86 23.65
N LEU A 116 22.97 -9.58 22.56
CA LEU A 116 24.24 -10.21 22.26
C LEU A 116 25.25 -10.05 23.43
N ILE A 117 25.37 -8.85 23.98
CA ILE A 117 26.26 -8.60 25.10
C ILE A 117 25.82 -9.36 26.35
N ILE A 118 24.52 -9.39 26.65
CA ILE A 118 23.98 -10.09 27.84
C ILE A 118 24.21 -11.60 27.74
N PHE A 119 23.95 -12.20 26.57
CA PHE A 119 24.05 -13.65 26.39
C PHE A 119 25.50 -14.10 26.17
N LEU A 120 26.26 -13.44 25.31
CA LEU A 120 27.66 -13.83 25.05
C LEU A 120 28.60 -13.43 26.19
N ARG A 121 28.24 -12.42 27.02
CA ARG A 121 29.08 -11.90 28.14
C ARG A 121 30.49 -11.55 27.72
N ASN A 122 30.69 -11.32 26.45
CA ASN A 122 31.96 -10.93 25.85
C ASN A 122 31.69 -9.87 24.78
N TRP A 123 32.15 -8.64 25.05
CA TRP A 123 31.88 -7.51 24.16
C TRP A 123 32.56 -7.66 22.78
N GLN A 124 33.75 -8.30 22.75
CA GLN A 124 34.49 -8.51 21.50
C GLN A 124 33.77 -9.52 20.59
N ALA A 125 33.23 -10.60 21.17
CA ALA A 125 32.39 -11.56 20.48
C ALA A 125 31.10 -10.89 19.99
N ALA A 126 30.43 -10.10 20.83
CA ALA A 126 29.22 -9.38 20.49
C ALA A 126 29.44 -8.39 19.33
N VAL A 127 30.53 -7.60 19.37
CA VAL A 127 30.86 -6.67 18.27
C VAL A 127 31.22 -7.42 16.99
N SER A 128 31.93 -8.53 17.04
CA SER A 128 32.28 -9.34 15.86
C SER A 128 31.04 -9.86 15.15
N VAL A 129 29.97 -10.17 15.89
CA VAL A 129 28.68 -10.57 15.35
C VAL A 129 27.88 -9.35 14.88
N ALA A 130 27.82 -8.28 15.67
CA ALA A 130 27.01 -7.10 15.38
C ALA A 130 27.41 -6.38 14.08
N VAL A 131 28.71 -6.41 13.73
CA VAL A 131 29.23 -5.82 12.48
C VAL A 131 28.58 -6.46 11.22
N VAL A 132 28.10 -7.70 11.32
CA VAL A 132 27.41 -8.36 10.20
C VAL A 132 26.12 -7.60 9.82
N ILE A 133 25.43 -6.96 10.79
CA ILE A 133 24.16 -6.24 10.54
C ILE A 133 24.34 -5.16 9.47
N PRO A 134 25.13 -4.10 9.70
CA PRO A 134 25.25 -3.02 8.72
C PRO A 134 25.89 -3.48 7.41
N LEU A 135 26.85 -4.40 7.45
CA LEU A 135 27.52 -4.86 6.25
C LEU A 135 26.64 -5.74 5.38
N SER A 136 25.79 -6.59 5.95
CA SER A 136 24.83 -7.39 5.16
C SER A 136 23.73 -6.52 4.54
N LEU A 137 23.31 -5.44 5.21
CA LEU A 137 22.41 -4.45 4.64
C LEU A 137 23.06 -3.68 3.50
N LEU A 138 24.29 -3.22 3.66
CA LEU A 138 25.04 -2.57 2.59
C LEU A 138 25.20 -3.50 1.37
N PHE A 139 25.51 -4.77 1.62
CA PHE A 139 25.57 -5.78 0.56
C PHE A 139 24.22 -5.92 -0.17
N ALA A 140 23.10 -5.95 0.58
CA ALA A 140 21.76 -6.00 0.00
C ALA A 140 21.46 -4.77 -0.85
N PHE A 141 21.79 -3.57 -0.36
CA PHE A 141 21.56 -2.32 -1.10
C PHE A 141 22.39 -2.22 -2.37
N VAL A 142 23.63 -2.67 -2.36
CA VAL A 142 24.47 -2.75 -3.56
C VAL A 142 23.85 -3.68 -4.60
N LEU A 143 23.38 -4.88 -4.20
CA LEU A 143 22.73 -5.80 -5.12
C LEU A 143 21.39 -5.28 -5.65
N MET A 144 20.62 -4.56 -4.81
CA MET A 144 19.38 -3.89 -5.24
C MET A 144 19.67 -2.82 -6.28
N ASP A 145 20.70 -1.99 -6.06
CA ASP A 145 21.12 -0.95 -7.02
C ASP A 145 21.54 -1.56 -8.36
N VAL A 146 22.38 -2.59 -8.33
CA VAL A 146 22.83 -3.32 -9.54
C VAL A 146 21.65 -3.93 -10.31
N ARG A 147 20.62 -4.39 -9.59
CA ARG A 147 19.39 -4.96 -10.20
C ARG A 147 18.36 -3.91 -10.60
N GLY A 148 18.56 -2.63 -10.26
CA GLY A 148 17.60 -1.57 -10.49
C GLY A 148 16.32 -1.71 -9.65
N VAL A 149 16.40 -2.39 -8.50
CA VAL A 149 15.27 -2.55 -7.56
C VAL A 149 15.31 -1.39 -6.58
N SER A 150 14.27 -0.56 -6.60
CA SER A 150 14.15 0.54 -5.63
C SER A 150 13.79 0.02 -4.25
N ALA A 151 14.47 0.51 -3.22
CA ALA A 151 14.06 0.28 -1.84
C ALA A 151 12.75 1.04 -1.57
N ASN A 152 11.76 0.34 -1.02
CA ASN A 152 10.53 0.95 -0.52
C ASN A 152 10.49 0.85 1.01
N LEU A 153 9.49 1.51 1.61
CA LEU A 153 9.36 1.59 3.07
C LEU A 153 9.21 0.22 3.74
N ILE A 154 8.48 -0.69 3.10
CA ILE A 154 8.29 -2.05 3.61
C ILE A 154 9.60 -2.85 3.52
N SER A 155 10.38 -2.64 2.44
CA SER A 155 11.66 -3.32 2.28
C SER A 155 12.70 -2.92 3.33
N LEU A 156 12.66 -1.66 3.76
CA LEU A 156 13.54 -1.16 4.83
C LEU A 156 13.04 -1.58 6.21
N GLY A 157 11.75 -1.39 6.49
CA GLY A 157 11.17 -1.65 7.81
C GLY A 157 10.88 -3.12 8.11
N GLY A 158 10.82 -3.97 7.10
CA GLY A 158 10.66 -5.43 7.27
C GLY A 158 11.96 -6.19 7.51
N VAL A 159 13.08 -5.50 7.65
CA VAL A 159 14.39 -6.15 7.91
C VAL A 159 14.47 -6.58 9.37
N ASP A 160 14.54 -7.88 9.59
CA ASP A 160 14.77 -8.47 10.90
C ASP A 160 16.26 -8.74 11.12
N PHE A 161 16.86 -7.96 11.98
CA PHE A 161 18.29 -8.12 12.33
C PHE A 161 18.59 -9.44 13.01
N GLY A 162 17.66 -9.98 13.79
CA GLY A 162 17.80 -11.27 14.44
C GLY A 162 17.97 -12.41 13.44
N ILE A 163 17.18 -12.42 12.38
CA ILE A 163 17.27 -13.43 11.32
C ILE A 163 18.61 -13.31 10.57
N ILE A 164 19.08 -12.08 10.33
CA ILE A 164 20.32 -11.83 9.58
C ILE A 164 21.52 -12.37 10.33
N ILE A 165 21.68 -12.03 11.61
CA ILE A 165 22.89 -12.33 12.39
C ILE A 165 22.92 -13.72 13.01
N ASP A 166 21.78 -14.42 13.03
CA ASP A 166 21.63 -15.72 13.69
C ASP A 166 22.77 -16.71 13.34
N SER A 167 23.17 -16.79 12.09
CA SER A 167 24.27 -17.66 11.65
C SER A 167 25.61 -17.29 12.28
N ALA A 168 25.89 -15.99 12.39
CA ALA A 168 27.12 -15.50 13.03
C ALA A 168 27.10 -15.79 14.53
N VAL A 169 25.96 -15.66 15.16
CA VAL A 169 25.73 -16.00 16.57
C VAL A 169 26.01 -17.48 16.82
N VAL A 170 25.40 -18.36 16.04
CA VAL A 170 25.59 -19.83 16.18
C VAL A 170 27.07 -20.21 16.00
N LEU A 171 27.77 -19.62 15.03
CA LEU A 171 29.18 -19.87 14.81
C LEU A 171 30.06 -19.43 16.01
N VAL A 172 29.83 -18.19 16.48
CA VAL A 172 30.64 -17.61 17.58
C VAL A 172 30.36 -18.33 18.91
N GLU A 173 29.11 -18.66 19.20
CA GLU A 173 28.72 -19.40 20.40
C GLU A 173 29.31 -20.81 20.40
N ALA A 174 29.19 -21.57 19.32
CA ALA A 174 29.82 -22.91 19.25
C ALA A 174 31.32 -22.86 19.44
N LEU A 175 31.98 -21.83 18.91
CA LEU A 175 33.42 -21.60 19.17
C LEU A 175 33.70 -21.30 20.64
N MET A 176 32.93 -20.40 21.27
CA MET A 176 33.10 -20.05 22.67
C MET A 176 32.93 -21.25 23.59
N VAL A 177 31.96 -22.12 23.32
CA VAL A 177 31.75 -23.39 24.04
C VAL A 177 32.95 -24.32 23.88
N LYS A 178 33.49 -24.53 22.67
CA LYS A 178 34.68 -25.37 22.42
C LYS A 178 35.92 -24.80 23.08
N LEU A 179 36.08 -23.49 23.12
CA LEU A 179 37.21 -22.87 23.85
C LEU A 179 37.09 -23.05 25.37
N ALA A 180 35.90 -22.94 25.95
CA ALA A 180 35.66 -23.18 27.37
C ALA A 180 35.96 -24.64 27.80
N LEU A 181 35.64 -25.62 26.95
CA LEU A 181 35.95 -27.03 27.18
C LEU A 181 37.47 -27.29 27.21
N ALA A 182 38.28 -26.51 26.47
CA ALA A 182 39.74 -26.61 26.53
C ALA A 182 40.33 -26.20 27.88
N ASP A 183 39.71 -25.24 28.57
CA ASP A 183 40.17 -24.76 29.88
C ASP A 183 39.84 -25.75 31.02
N THR A 184 38.95 -26.72 30.81
CA THR A 184 38.58 -27.74 31.80
C THR A 184 39.50 -28.98 31.82
N GLY A 185 40.59 -28.97 31.06
CA GLY A 185 41.60 -30.06 31.07
C GLY A 185 41.28 -31.25 30.17
N GLN A 186 40.21 -31.20 29.41
CA GLN A 186 39.85 -32.24 28.41
C GLN A 186 40.68 -32.13 27.09
N PHE A 187 41.49 -31.07 26.97
CA PHE A 187 42.43 -30.83 25.86
C PHE A 187 43.80 -30.39 26.37
N PRO A 188 44.84 -30.37 25.53
CA PRO A 188 46.20 -30.03 25.98
C PRO A 188 46.30 -28.71 26.74
N GLN A 189 46.98 -28.71 27.90
CA GLN A 189 47.14 -27.65 28.89
C GLN A 189 47.67 -26.30 28.35
N HIS A 190 48.02 -26.18 27.07
CA HIS A 190 48.49 -24.93 26.43
C HIS A 190 47.75 -24.67 25.13
N ALA A 191 46.47 -24.21 25.20
CA ALA A 191 45.74 -23.68 24.08
C ALA A 191 46.39 -22.37 23.58
N ASN A 192 47.53 -22.50 22.86
CA ASN A 192 48.19 -21.34 22.25
C ASN A 192 47.30 -20.77 21.11
N TYR A 193 47.60 -19.58 20.62
CA TYR A 193 46.87 -18.90 19.56
C TYR A 193 46.65 -19.77 18.30
N SER A 194 47.67 -20.56 17.91
CA SER A 194 47.59 -21.44 16.76
C SER A 194 46.50 -22.52 16.91
N TRP A 195 46.36 -23.13 18.10
CA TRP A 195 45.32 -24.10 18.39
C TRP A 195 43.92 -23.44 18.37
N ARG A 196 43.78 -22.24 18.93
CA ARG A 196 42.52 -21.47 18.93
C ARG A 196 42.07 -21.15 17.50
N VAL A 197 42.98 -20.72 16.61
CA VAL A 197 42.70 -20.47 15.18
C VAL A 197 42.36 -21.78 14.46
N HIS A 198 43.01 -22.89 14.77
CA HIS A 198 42.67 -24.20 14.18
C HIS A 198 41.28 -24.66 14.62
N THR A 199 40.92 -24.48 15.88
CA THR A 199 39.61 -24.79 16.43
C THR A 199 38.53 -23.92 15.75
N LEU A 200 38.80 -22.62 15.56
CA LEU A 200 37.91 -21.70 14.80
C LEU A 200 37.68 -22.21 13.38
N LYS A 201 38.75 -22.54 12.64
CA LYS A 201 38.66 -23.07 11.29
C LYS A 201 37.81 -24.34 11.24
N ASN A 202 38.05 -25.30 12.10
CA ASN A 202 37.31 -26.55 12.16
C ASN A 202 35.84 -26.31 12.50
N THR A 203 35.55 -25.44 13.47
CA THR A 203 34.18 -25.08 13.84
C THR A 203 33.44 -24.40 12.68
N ALA A 204 34.10 -23.49 11.96
CA ALA A 204 33.52 -22.84 10.79
C ALA A 204 33.22 -23.86 9.64
N LEU A 205 34.11 -24.83 9.44
CA LEU A 205 33.90 -25.90 8.44
C LEU A 205 32.76 -26.85 8.81
N GLU A 206 32.69 -27.24 10.10
CA GLU A 206 31.62 -28.10 10.62
C GLU A 206 30.25 -27.45 10.49
N LEU A 207 30.13 -26.16 10.86
CA LEU A 207 28.88 -25.44 10.87
C LEU A 207 28.53 -24.80 9.51
N GLY A 208 29.46 -24.73 8.57
CA GLY A 208 29.23 -24.11 7.28
C GLY A 208 28.06 -24.73 6.52
N ARG A 209 27.99 -26.07 6.49
CA ARG A 209 26.89 -26.79 5.80
C ARG A 209 25.54 -26.61 6.50
N PRO A 210 25.38 -26.80 7.81
CA PRO A 210 24.15 -26.48 8.53
C PRO A 210 23.69 -25.02 8.34
N ILE A 211 24.58 -24.05 8.39
CA ILE A 211 24.28 -22.64 8.17
C ILE A 211 23.72 -22.40 6.78
N LEU A 212 24.34 -22.97 5.73
CA LEU A 212 23.87 -22.84 4.35
C LEU A 212 22.45 -23.41 4.19
N PHE A 213 22.20 -24.62 4.70
CA PHE A 213 20.88 -25.25 4.62
C PHE A 213 19.81 -24.44 5.36
N SER A 214 20.11 -24.02 6.56
CA SER A 214 19.20 -23.25 7.41
C SER A 214 18.79 -21.94 6.72
N LYS A 215 19.73 -21.22 6.11
CA LYS A 215 19.42 -19.97 5.38
C LYS A 215 18.73 -20.20 4.04
N ALA A 216 19.07 -21.30 3.34
CA ALA A 216 18.36 -21.69 2.13
C ALA A 216 16.87 -21.96 2.41
N ILE A 217 16.54 -22.56 3.56
CA ILE A 217 15.15 -22.75 3.99
C ILE A 217 14.40 -21.44 4.13
N ILE A 218 15.01 -20.42 4.77
CA ILE A 218 14.39 -19.11 4.94
C ILE A 218 14.20 -18.43 3.58
N ILE A 219 15.20 -18.48 2.70
CA ILE A 219 15.11 -17.91 1.34
C ILE A 219 13.97 -18.59 0.55
N LEU A 220 13.84 -19.92 0.64
CA LEU A 220 12.75 -20.66 0.02
C LEU A 220 11.38 -20.32 0.62
N ALA A 221 11.32 -20.03 1.92
CA ALA A 221 10.09 -19.57 2.55
C ALA A 221 9.60 -18.24 1.93
N PHE A 222 10.50 -17.33 1.51
CA PHE A 222 10.13 -16.09 0.84
C PHE A 222 9.78 -16.23 -0.64
N LEU A 223 9.93 -17.41 -1.25
CA LEU A 223 9.62 -17.65 -2.66
C LEU A 223 8.20 -17.20 -3.08
N PRO A 224 7.14 -17.41 -2.28
CA PRO A 224 5.80 -16.95 -2.61
C PRO A 224 5.72 -15.45 -2.91
N ILE A 225 6.50 -14.63 -2.21
CA ILE A 225 6.47 -13.17 -2.34
C ILE A 225 7.00 -12.71 -3.71
N PHE A 226 7.97 -13.41 -4.27
CA PHE A 226 8.49 -13.11 -5.62
C PHE A 226 7.47 -13.37 -6.73
N THR A 227 6.41 -14.14 -6.45
CA THR A 227 5.36 -14.44 -7.43
C THR A 227 4.24 -13.41 -7.46
N PHE A 228 4.21 -12.48 -6.51
CA PHE A 228 3.24 -11.40 -6.50
C PHE A 228 3.36 -10.53 -7.75
N GLN A 229 2.23 -10.01 -8.22
CA GLN A 229 2.14 -9.20 -9.43
C GLN A 229 1.42 -7.89 -9.14
N ARG A 230 1.40 -6.99 -10.14
CA ARG A 230 0.72 -5.69 -10.05
C ARG A 230 1.13 -4.94 -8.77
N VAL A 231 0.18 -4.52 -7.96
CA VAL A 231 0.40 -3.70 -6.75
C VAL A 231 1.10 -4.48 -5.67
N GLU A 232 0.63 -5.69 -5.36
CA GLU A 232 1.23 -6.56 -4.36
C GLU A 232 2.71 -6.84 -4.68
N GLY A 233 3.00 -7.09 -5.96
CA GLY A 233 4.37 -7.29 -6.43
C GLY A 233 5.24 -6.05 -6.25
N LYS A 234 4.74 -4.86 -6.60
CA LYS A 234 5.49 -3.60 -6.42
C LYS A 234 5.78 -3.30 -4.95
N ILE A 235 4.89 -3.69 -4.06
CA ILE A 235 5.00 -3.41 -2.63
C ILE A 235 5.92 -4.42 -1.94
N PHE A 236 5.70 -5.74 -2.14
CA PHE A 236 6.36 -6.78 -1.37
C PHE A 236 7.61 -7.39 -2.04
N SER A 237 7.73 -7.37 -3.38
CA SER A 237 8.91 -7.94 -4.05
C SER A 237 10.22 -7.23 -3.65
N PRO A 238 10.31 -5.89 -3.51
CA PRO A 238 11.51 -5.24 -3.00
C PRO A 238 11.91 -5.72 -1.61
N MET A 239 10.94 -6.00 -0.72
CA MET A 239 11.20 -6.57 0.61
C MET A 239 11.81 -7.97 0.51
N ALA A 240 11.24 -8.85 -0.33
CA ALA A 240 11.79 -10.18 -0.54
C ALA A 240 13.21 -10.14 -1.10
N PHE A 241 13.50 -9.22 -2.03
CA PHE A 241 14.87 -9.00 -2.54
C PHE A 241 15.81 -8.51 -1.43
N THR A 242 15.40 -7.49 -0.65
CA THR A 242 16.23 -6.96 0.45
C THR A 242 16.58 -8.05 1.46
N LEU A 243 15.58 -8.82 1.92
CA LEU A 243 15.80 -9.91 2.87
C LEU A 243 16.67 -11.02 2.29
N THR A 244 16.42 -11.45 1.05
CA THR A 244 17.22 -12.48 0.39
C THR A 244 18.66 -12.03 0.20
N PHE A 245 18.90 -10.82 -0.28
CA PHE A 245 20.25 -10.30 -0.47
C PHE A 245 20.97 -10.05 0.86
N ALA A 246 20.25 -9.58 1.89
CA ALA A 246 20.80 -9.44 3.24
C ALA A 246 21.20 -10.79 3.84
N LEU A 247 20.39 -11.85 3.64
CA LEU A 247 20.71 -13.21 4.07
C LEU A 247 21.92 -13.77 3.32
N LEU A 248 22.02 -13.56 2.00
CA LEU A 248 23.20 -13.95 1.22
C LEU A 248 24.46 -13.22 1.70
N GLY A 249 24.35 -11.91 1.94
CA GLY A 249 25.44 -11.14 2.54
C GLY A 249 25.82 -11.64 3.92
N ALA A 250 24.85 -11.95 4.76
CA ALA A 250 25.08 -12.48 6.10
C ALA A 250 25.80 -13.85 6.08
N ILE A 251 25.42 -14.74 5.16
CA ILE A 251 26.13 -16.03 4.97
C ILE A 251 27.58 -15.79 4.57
N LEU A 252 27.80 -14.96 3.56
CA LEU A 252 29.13 -14.62 3.08
C LEU A 252 30.00 -14.03 4.22
N LEU A 253 29.48 -13.06 4.93
CA LEU A 253 30.21 -12.40 6.03
C LEU A 253 30.43 -13.34 7.21
N THR A 254 29.47 -14.18 7.54
CA THR A 254 29.58 -15.18 8.61
C THR A 254 30.69 -16.19 8.34
N LEU A 255 30.83 -16.65 7.09
CA LEU A 255 31.82 -17.64 6.73
C LEU A 255 33.20 -17.05 6.39
N THR A 256 33.30 -15.73 6.17
CA THR A 256 34.55 -15.06 5.81
C THR A 256 34.99 -14.05 6.85
N LEU A 257 34.22 -12.99 7.07
CA LEU A 257 34.59 -11.87 7.93
C LEU A 257 34.55 -12.22 9.41
N VAL A 258 33.50 -12.89 9.88
CA VAL A 258 33.35 -13.22 11.32
C VAL A 258 34.51 -14.06 11.85
N PRO A 259 34.95 -15.14 11.17
CA PRO A 259 36.15 -15.89 11.62
C PRO A 259 37.39 -15.02 11.73
N VAL A 260 37.58 -14.06 10.83
CA VAL A 260 38.71 -13.13 10.87
C VAL A 260 38.59 -12.20 12.07
N LEU A 261 37.46 -11.56 12.30
CA LEU A 261 37.26 -10.67 13.46
C LEU A 261 37.43 -11.42 14.78
N VAL A 262 36.87 -12.63 14.87
CA VAL A 262 37.00 -13.48 16.05
C VAL A 262 38.44 -13.91 16.27
N SER A 263 39.23 -14.19 15.20
CA SER A 263 40.67 -14.50 15.35
C SER A 263 41.45 -13.32 15.93
N TYR A 264 41.14 -12.09 15.51
CA TYR A 264 41.73 -10.88 16.11
C TYR A 264 41.31 -10.68 17.56
N ALA A 265 40.06 -10.90 17.89
CA ALA A 265 39.52 -10.82 19.24
C ALA A 265 40.22 -11.84 20.18
N MET A 266 40.48 -13.05 19.70
CA MET A 266 41.22 -14.09 20.43
C MET A 266 42.71 -13.76 20.70
N LYS A 267 43.30 -12.92 19.86
CA LYS A 267 44.70 -12.45 20.07
C LYS A 267 44.81 -11.52 21.26
N ASN A 268 43.80 -10.68 21.48
CA ASN A 268 43.79 -9.62 22.48
C ASN A 268 43.00 -9.93 23.75
N GLY A 269 42.34 -11.11 23.81
CA GLY A 269 41.50 -11.48 24.94
C GLY A 269 41.12 -12.95 24.97
N ASP A 270 40.50 -13.36 26.05
CA ASP A 270 39.90 -14.68 26.19
C ASP A 270 38.44 -14.65 25.71
N LEU A 271 38.12 -15.49 24.71
CA LEU A 271 36.79 -15.65 24.14
C LEU A 271 36.07 -16.89 24.69
N ALA A 272 36.63 -17.59 25.67
CA ALA A 272 35.96 -18.73 26.26
C ALA A 272 34.63 -18.32 26.91
N GLU A 273 33.68 -19.21 26.90
CA GLU A 273 32.39 -18.98 27.51
C GLU A 273 32.52 -18.70 29.01
N LYS A 274 32.01 -17.56 29.48
CA LYS A 274 32.00 -17.22 30.89
C LYS A 274 30.81 -17.86 31.59
N HIS A 275 31.00 -18.54 32.65
CA HIS A 275 29.97 -19.16 33.49
C HIS A 275 28.86 -18.16 33.84
N SER A 276 27.59 -18.55 33.68
CA SER A 276 26.42 -17.71 33.90
C SER A 276 25.42 -18.38 34.84
N VAL A 277 25.39 -17.93 36.10
CA VAL A 277 24.52 -18.47 37.15
C VAL A 277 23.03 -18.44 36.75
N TRP A 278 22.57 -17.37 36.07
CA TRP A 278 21.20 -17.29 35.65
C TRP A 278 20.88 -18.26 34.51
N MET A 279 21.83 -18.50 33.58
CA MET A 279 21.65 -19.45 32.48
C MET A 279 21.63 -20.90 32.99
N ASP A 280 22.51 -21.23 33.98
CA ASP A 280 22.52 -22.55 34.61
C ASP A 280 21.22 -22.82 35.37
N ALA A 281 20.71 -21.81 36.06
CA ALA A 281 19.39 -21.89 36.71
C ALA A 281 18.25 -22.11 35.69
N LEU A 282 18.33 -21.40 34.55
CA LEU A 282 17.34 -21.55 33.46
C LEU A 282 17.42 -22.94 32.83
N GLN A 283 18.62 -23.44 32.50
CA GLN A 283 18.85 -24.79 31.99
C GLN A 283 18.38 -25.88 32.96
N LYS A 284 18.68 -25.71 34.27
CA LYS A 284 18.22 -26.63 35.32
C LYS A 284 16.68 -26.66 35.40
N ASN A 285 16.03 -25.50 35.36
CA ASN A 285 14.56 -25.41 35.38
C ASN A 285 13.94 -25.98 34.11
N TYR A 286 14.54 -25.72 32.95
CA TYR A 286 14.10 -26.27 31.69
C TYR A 286 14.24 -27.81 31.64
N ARG A 287 15.33 -28.37 32.15
CA ARG A 287 15.51 -29.83 32.29
C ARG A 287 14.40 -30.43 33.17
N ARG A 288 14.02 -29.75 34.26
CA ARG A 288 12.88 -30.20 35.12
C ARG A 288 11.56 -30.12 34.35
N LEU A 289 11.33 -29.03 33.63
CA LEU A 289 10.14 -28.83 32.80
C LEU A 289 10.02 -29.92 31.73
N LEU A 290 11.10 -30.23 31.01
CA LEU A 290 11.12 -31.33 30.03
C LEU A 290 10.84 -32.69 30.64
N GLY A 291 11.43 -32.99 31.81
CA GLY A 291 11.15 -34.23 32.51
C GLY A 291 9.67 -34.38 32.94
N TRP A 292 9.08 -33.26 33.43
CA TRP A 292 7.65 -33.20 33.70
C TRP A 292 6.81 -33.35 32.43
N ALA A 293 7.20 -32.65 31.36
CA ALA A 293 6.54 -32.68 30.07
C ALA A 293 6.56 -34.09 29.45
N GLU A 294 7.67 -34.81 29.55
CA GLU A 294 7.76 -36.19 29.09
C GLU A 294 6.77 -37.09 29.84
N SER A 295 6.62 -36.92 31.18
CA SER A 295 5.67 -37.68 31.97
C SER A 295 4.19 -37.41 31.59
N GLN A 296 3.89 -36.21 31.14
CA GLN A 296 2.54 -35.76 30.75
C GLN A 296 2.38 -35.59 29.24
N ARG A 297 3.15 -36.29 28.43
CA ARG A 297 3.26 -36.13 26.97
C ARG A 297 1.95 -36.06 26.25
N LYS A 298 1.03 -36.99 26.51
CA LYS A 298 -0.31 -37.03 25.88
C LYS A 298 -1.11 -35.75 26.16
N LEU A 299 -1.09 -35.31 27.43
CA LEU A 299 -1.79 -34.08 27.85
C LEU A 299 -1.27 -32.84 27.13
N ILE A 300 0.04 -32.70 27.08
CA ILE A 300 0.66 -31.52 26.43
C ILE A 300 0.38 -31.49 24.95
N VAL A 301 0.47 -32.61 24.23
CA VAL A 301 0.12 -32.72 22.82
C VAL A 301 -1.36 -32.38 22.60
N VAL A 302 -2.26 -32.89 23.40
CA VAL A 302 -3.71 -32.59 23.31
C VAL A 302 -3.95 -31.11 23.55
N ILE A 303 -3.35 -30.51 24.59
CA ILE A 303 -3.50 -29.07 24.86
C ILE A 303 -2.96 -28.25 23.70
N SER A 304 -1.80 -28.61 23.14
CA SER A 304 -1.20 -27.88 22.03
C SER A 304 -2.06 -27.91 20.76
N VAL A 305 -2.58 -29.09 20.43
CA VAL A 305 -3.51 -29.26 19.29
C VAL A 305 -4.84 -28.55 19.54
N ALA A 306 -5.37 -28.63 20.77
CA ALA A 306 -6.60 -27.91 21.12
C ALA A 306 -6.41 -26.39 21.03
N LEU A 307 -5.29 -25.87 21.52
CA LEU A 307 -4.98 -24.44 21.42
C LEU A 307 -4.85 -23.99 19.96
N LEU A 308 -4.19 -24.78 19.12
CA LEU A 308 -4.12 -24.52 17.68
C LEU A 308 -5.52 -24.52 17.04
N ALA A 309 -6.33 -25.53 17.35
CA ALA A 309 -7.70 -25.63 16.84
C ALA A 309 -8.57 -24.45 17.28
N ILE A 310 -8.51 -24.05 18.54
CA ILE A 310 -9.23 -22.87 19.08
C ILE A 310 -8.76 -21.60 18.34
N THR A 311 -7.46 -21.43 18.18
CA THR A 311 -6.90 -20.26 17.47
C THR A 311 -7.38 -20.19 16.03
N LEU A 312 -7.39 -21.32 15.31
CA LEU A 312 -7.90 -21.39 13.94
C LEU A 312 -9.41 -21.16 13.87
N LEU A 313 -10.19 -21.64 14.83
CA LEU A 313 -11.64 -21.39 14.91
C LEU A 313 -11.97 -19.91 15.21
N LEU A 314 -11.10 -19.22 15.92
CA LEU A 314 -11.26 -17.80 16.23
C LEU A 314 -10.71 -16.88 15.12
N SER A 315 -9.85 -17.37 14.23
CA SER A 315 -9.19 -16.57 13.21
C SER A 315 -10.15 -15.82 12.26
N PRO A 316 -11.35 -16.33 11.88
CA PRO A 316 -12.29 -15.57 11.06
C PRO A 316 -12.80 -14.29 11.74
N ARG A 317 -12.76 -14.23 13.08
CA ARG A 317 -13.18 -13.03 13.83
C ARG A 317 -12.20 -11.87 13.75
N LEU A 318 -10.96 -12.12 13.32
CA LEU A 318 -9.97 -11.06 13.11
C LEU A 318 -10.31 -10.17 11.91
N GLY A 319 -11.18 -10.66 11.02
CA GLY A 319 -11.47 -9.98 9.76
C GLY A 319 -10.28 -10.02 8.80
N SER A 320 -10.49 -9.51 7.59
CA SER A 320 -9.43 -9.47 6.59
C SER A 320 -9.47 -8.19 5.76
N GLU A 321 -8.29 -7.70 5.37
CA GLU A 321 -8.10 -6.51 4.55
C GLU A 321 -6.97 -6.73 3.53
N PHE A 322 -6.91 -5.89 2.49
CA PHE A 322 -5.80 -5.95 1.54
C PHE A 322 -4.52 -5.42 2.18
N LEU A 323 -4.52 -4.17 2.56
CA LEU A 323 -3.45 -3.47 3.27
C LEU A 323 -4.08 -2.56 4.33
N PRO A 324 -3.42 -2.34 5.47
CA PRO A 324 -3.83 -1.29 6.40
C PRO A 324 -3.81 0.08 5.74
N LYS A 325 -4.74 0.95 6.12
CA LYS A 325 -4.79 2.33 5.63
C LYS A 325 -3.52 3.08 6.03
N LEU A 326 -2.81 3.62 5.03
CA LEU A 326 -1.64 4.45 5.25
C LEU A 326 -2.09 5.87 5.59
N ASP A 327 -1.54 6.48 6.63
CA ASP A 327 -1.76 7.90 6.88
C ASP A 327 -0.76 8.74 6.07
N GLU A 328 -1.28 9.60 5.20
CA GLU A 328 -0.48 10.46 4.32
C GLU A 328 -0.30 11.88 4.89
N GLY A 329 -0.90 12.18 6.05
CA GLY A 329 -0.87 13.53 6.64
C GLY A 329 -1.72 14.56 5.90
N ASN A 330 -2.64 14.11 5.04
CA ASN A 330 -3.57 14.96 4.29
C ASN A 330 -4.96 14.33 4.24
N ILE A 331 -5.94 15.11 3.83
CA ILE A 331 -7.29 14.67 3.49
C ILE A 331 -7.54 15.03 2.03
N TRP A 332 -8.04 14.08 1.23
CA TRP A 332 -8.56 14.31 -0.09
C TRP A 332 -10.07 14.09 -0.08
N LEU A 333 -10.81 15.17 -0.24
CA LEU A 333 -12.28 15.17 -0.26
C LEU A 333 -12.77 15.33 -1.69
N THR A 334 -13.51 14.36 -2.19
CA THR A 334 -14.19 14.44 -3.47
C THR A 334 -15.69 14.63 -3.26
N ILE A 335 -16.24 15.65 -3.92
CA ILE A 335 -17.68 15.95 -3.95
C ILE A 335 -18.13 15.90 -5.41
N THR A 336 -19.10 15.06 -5.72
CA THR A 336 -19.68 14.97 -7.07
C THR A 336 -21.14 15.37 -7.00
N LEU A 337 -21.43 16.59 -7.44
CA LEU A 337 -22.80 17.13 -7.49
C LEU A 337 -23.59 16.50 -8.67
N PRO A 338 -24.91 16.71 -8.75
CA PRO A 338 -25.69 16.25 -9.90
C PRO A 338 -25.09 16.71 -11.23
N PRO A 339 -25.13 15.90 -12.30
CA PRO A 339 -24.50 16.22 -13.59
C PRO A 339 -24.98 17.53 -14.25
N SER A 340 -26.20 17.99 -13.91
CA SER A 340 -26.76 19.25 -14.40
C SER A 340 -26.28 20.50 -13.65
N THR A 341 -25.43 20.33 -12.63
CA THR A 341 -24.95 21.45 -11.82
C THR A 341 -23.98 22.32 -12.62
N ALA A 342 -24.28 23.61 -12.73
CA ALA A 342 -23.43 24.58 -13.40
C ALA A 342 -22.20 24.90 -12.57
N ILE A 343 -21.14 25.38 -13.23
CA ILE A 343 -19.84 25.69 -12.58
C ILE A 343 -19.98 26.76 -11.48
N GLU A 344 -20.91 27.74 -11.69
CA GLU A 344 -21.20 28.80 -10.74
C GLU A 344 -21.75 28.23 -9.41
N LYS A 345 -22.66 27.26 -9.50
CA LYS A 345 -23.23 26.62 -8.31
C LYS A 345 -22.20 25.73 -7.62
N THR A 346 -21.40 25.02 -8.40
CA THR A 346 -20.28 24.23 -7.84
C THR A 346 -19.28 25.13 -7.12
N LYS A 347 -18.98 26.31 -7.66
CA LYS A 347 -18.11 27.30 -7.03
C LYS A 347 -18.69 27.86 -5.73
N GLU A 348 -20.00 28.08 -5.66
CA GLU A 348 -20.66 28.51 -4.43
C GLU A 348 -20.52 27.47 -3.32
N ILE A 349 -20.77 26.19 -3.64
CA ILE A 349 -20.61 25.07 -2.72
C ILE A 349 -19.13 24.90 -2.32
N GLU A 350 -18.22 25.03 -3.28
CA GLU A 350 -16.78 25.00 -3.07
C GLU A 350 -16.36 26.00 -1.98
N ARG A 351 -16.80 27.25 -2.09
CA ARG A 351 -16.47 28.29 -1.09
C ARG A 351 -16.97 27.95 0.30
N GLN A 352 -18.19 27.39 0.42
CA GLN A 352 -18.76 27.00 1.71
C GLN A 352 -17.96 25.84 2.33
N VAL A 353 -17.63 24.81 1.54
CA VAL A 353 -16.87 23.66 2.02
C VAL A 353 -15.43 24.08 2.38
N ARG A 354 -14.78 24.90 1.55
CA ARG A 354 -13.43 25.42 1.82
C ARG A 354 -13.40 26.26 3.10
N ALA A 355 -14.41 27.08 3.36
CA ALA A 355 -14.51 27.85 4.60
C ALA A 355 -14.68 26.92 5.83
N ILE A 356 -15.47 25.85 5.71
CA ILE A 356 -15.61 24.85 6.78
C ILE A 356 -14.26 24.22 7.07
N LEU A 357 -13.53 23.73 6.06
CA LEU A 357 -12.23 23.08 6.23
C LEU A 357 -11.17 24.03 6.80
N ASN A 358 -11.11 25.28 6.32
CA ASN A 358 -10.19 26.30 6.84
C ASN A 358 -10.48 26.70 8.30
N SER A 359 -11.68 26.40 8.82
CA SER A 359 -12.03 26.70 10.21
C SER A 359 -11.38 25.77 11.24
N TYR A 360 -10.79 24.66 10.79
CA TYR A 360 -10.13 23.69 11.68
C TYR A 360 -8.66 24.07 11.91
N PRO A 361 -8.20 24.19 13.16
CA PRO A 361 -6.80 24.46 13.46
C PRO A 361 -5.85 23.32 13.07
N GLU A 362 -6.39 22.12 12.87
CA GLU A 362 -5.70 20.94 12.38
C GLU A 362 -5.32 21.05 10.90
N VAL A 363 -5.98 21.91 10.14
CA VAL A 363 -5.75 22.15 8.71
C VAL A 363 -4.74 23.26 8.51
N ASN A 364 -3.69 22.98 7.76
CA ASN A 364 -2.65 23.92 7.39
C ASN A 364 -3.01 24.73 6.13
N ASN A 365 -3.42 24.03 5.08
CA ASN A 365 -3.80 24.63 3.81
C ASN A 365 -4.93 23.84 3.15
N VAL A 366 -5.79 24.55 2.42
CA VAL A 366 -6.86 23.96 1.62
C VAL A 366 -6.68 24.38 0.16
N THR A 367 -6.56 23.41 -0.74
CA THR A 367 -6.55 23.63 -2.19
C THR A 367 -7.78 22.96 -2.79
N THR A 368 -8.52 23.67 -3.61
CA THR A 368 -9.73 23.16 -4.24
C THR A 368 -9.63 23.19 -5.76
N GLN A 369 -10.21 22.20 -6.40
CA GLN A 369 -10.27 22.06 -7.86
C GLN A 369 -11.72 21.76 -8.25
N VAL A 370 -12.32 22.63 -9.03
CA VAL A 370 -13.65 22.44 -9.62
C VAL A 370 -13.50 22.11 -11.09
N GLY A 371 -14.16 21.06 -11.57
CA GLY A 371 -14.15 20.70 -12.98
C GLY A 371 -12.82 20.10 -13.44
N ARG A 372 -12.38 20.42 -14.65
CA ARG A 372 -11.22 19.83 -15.32
C ARG A 372 -10.17 20.87 -15.71
N PRO A 373 -8.90 20.47 -15.82
CA PRO A 373 -7.85 21.32 -16.37
C PRO A 373 -8.07 21.62 -17.85
N ASP A 374 -7.49 22.73 -18.34
CA ASP A 374 -7.68 23.18 -19.73
C ASP A 374 -7.01 22.26 -20.76
N ASP A 375 -6.03 21.46 -20.36
CA ASP A 375 -5.33 20.50 -21.22
C ASP A 375 -6.12 19.20 -21.47
N GLY A 376 -7.26 19.02 -20.77
CA GLY A 376 -8.12 17.86 -20.93
C GLY A 376 -7.57 16.55 -20.39
N THR A 377 -6.49 16.57 -19.63
CA THR A 377 -5.87 15.36 -19.04
C THR A 377 -6.76 14.65 -18.02
N ASP A 378 -7.71 15.38 -17.41
CA ASP A 378 -8.69 14.83 -16.48
C ASP A 378 -10.12 15.07 -17.02
N PRO A 379 -10.87 14.04 -17.42
CA PRO A 379 -12.18 14.17 -18.06
C PRO A 379 -13.33 14.41 -17.08
N LYS A 380 -13.13 15.19 -16.02
CA LYS A 380 -14.17 15.50 -15.03
C LYS A 380 -15.13 16.59 -15.52
N GLY A 381 -16.39 16.49 -15.08
CA GLY A 381 -17.40 17.52 -15.30
C GLY A 381 -17.26 18.69 -14.34
N VAL A 382 -17.85 19.83 -14.67
CA VAL A 382 -17.87 21.04 -13.82
C VAL A 382 -18.62 20.85 -12.49
N ASN A 383 -19.39 19.77 -12.37
CA ASN A 383 -20.08 19.35 -11.16
C ASN A 383 -19.18 18.57 -10.17
N ASN A 384 -17.92 18.33 -10.53
CA ASN A 384 -16.97 17.64 -9.67
C ASN A 384 -16.07 18.64 -8.95
N LEU A 385 -15.93 18.44 -7.64
CA LEU A 385 -15.11 19.25 -6.75
C LEU A 385 -14.15 18.34 -6.00
N GLU A 386 -12.87 18.62 -6.09
CA GLU A 386 -11.81 17.93 -5.35
C GLU A 386 -11.08 18.92 -4.45
N ILE A 387 -10.88 18.51 -3.22
CA ILE A 387 -10.31 19.34 -2.18
C ILE A 387 -9.19 18.59 -1.50
N MET A 388 -8.01 19.18 -1.48
CA MET A 388 -6.91 18.72 -0.65
C MET A 388 -6.81 19.61 0.59
N ALA A 389 -6.96 19.03 1.76
CA ALA A 389 -6.63 19.65 3.03
C ALA A 389 -5.31 19.05 3.56
N ASP A 390 -4.26 19.86 3.59
CA ASP A 390 -2.98 19.54 4.21
C ASP A 390 -3.10 19.70 5.72
N LEU A 391 -2.64 18.71 6.50
CA LEU A 391 -2.83 18.68 7.94
C LEU A 391 -1.57 19.08 8.71
N ASN A 392 -1.76 19.75 9.81
CA ASN A 392 -0.71 20.05 10.77
C ASN A 392 -0.22 18.74 11.46
N PRO A 393 0.98 18.72 12.07
CA PRO A 393 1.45 17.57 12.83
C PRO A 393 0.46 17.13 13.90
N LYS A 394 0.29 15.80 14.05
CA LYS A 394 -0.74 15.18 14.89
C LYS A 394 -0.68 15.57 16.38
N ASP A 395 0.49 15.87 16.89
CA ASP A 395 0.74 16.34 18.25
C ASP A 395 0.08 17.70 18.57
N THR A 396 -0.31 18.46 17.54
CA THR A 396 -0.99 19.75 17.68
C THR A 396 -2.52 19.64 17.63
N TRP A 397 -3.07 18.45 17.40
CA TRP A 397 -4.50 18.26 17.18
C TRP A 397 -5.32 18.26 18.47
N LYS A 398 -6.56 18.73 18.35
CA LYS A 398 -7.58 18.60 19.41
C LYS A 398 -8.33 17.27 19.32
N PHE A 399 -8.34 16.65 18.16
CA PHE A 399 -8.97 15.35 17.91
C PHE A 399 -8.03 14.21 18.26
N ALA A 400 -8.57 13.09 18.71
CA ALA A 400 -7.80 11.91 19.10
C ALA A 400 -7.07 11.28 17.90
N ASP A 401 -7.74 11.26 16.75
CA ASP A 401 -7.25 10.68 15.51
C ASP A 401 -7.88 11.34 14.27
N LYS A 402 -7.45 10.93 13.12
CA LYS A 402 -7.92 11.46 11.83
C LYS A 402 -9.36 11.07 11.53
N GLU A 403 -9.81 9.91 11.98
CA GLU A 403 -11.18 9.43 11.77
C GLU A 403 -12.18 10.30 12.55
N ALA A 404 -11.85 10.68 13.78
CA ALA A 404 -12.65 11.60 14.58
C ALA A 404 -12.72 13.00 13.94
N LEU A 405 -11.61 13.49 13.38
CA LEU A 405 -11.55 14.74 12.64
C LEU A 405 -12.44 14.69 11.38
N ILE A 406 -12.31 13.65 10.57
CA ILE A 406 -13.13 13.44 9.37
C ILE A 406 -14.61 13.37 9.72
N THR A 407 -14.98 12.62 10.76
CA THR A 407 -16.38 12.50 11.20
C THR A 407 -17.00 13.85 11.56
N ASP A 408 -16.25 14.74 12.23
CA ASP A 408 -16.73 16.08 12.55
C ASP A 408 -16.82 16.98 11.30
N MET A 409 -15.84 16.89 10.40
CA MET A 409 -15.88 17.59 9.10
C MET A 409 -17.08 17.16 8.26
N GLU A 410 -17.29 15.85 8.12
CA GLU A 410 -18.41 15.25 7.40
C GLU A 410 -19.75 15.74 7.94
N LYS A 411 -19.93 15.73 9.25
CA LYS A 411 -21.15 16.23 9.91
C LYS A 411 -21.44 17.70 9.57
N LYS A 412 -20.42 18.56 9.52
CA LYS A 412 -20.60 19.97 9.16
C LYS A 412 -20.89 20.17 7.68
N ILE A 413 -20.25 19.38 6.81
CA ILE A 413 -20.46 19.45 5.36
C ILE A 413 -21.84 18.89 4.99
N HIS A 414 -22.30 17.83 5.63
CA HIS A 414 -23.65 17.28 5.43
C HIS A 414 -24.78 18.20 5.91
N ALA A 415 -24.48 19.25 6.67
CA ALA A 415 -25.44 20.32 6.93
C ALA A 415 -25.76 21.14 5.65
N LEU A 416 -24.92 21.07 4.63
CA LEU A 416 -25.19 21.62 3.31
C LEU A 416 -26.04 20.62 2.51
N PRO A 417 -27.25 21.00 2.06
CA PRO A 417 -28.14 20.06 1.40
C PRO A 417 -27.61 19.59 0.05
N GLY A 418 -27.69 18.30 -0.22
CA GLY A 418 -27.35 17.70 -1.51
C GLY A 418 -25.85 17.64 -1.84
N VAL A 419 -24.98 17.71 -0.84
CA VAL A 419 -23.53 17.63 -0.99
C VAL A 419 -23.02 16.23 -0.56
N PRO A 420 -22.87 15.28 -1.48
CA PRO A 420 -22.30 13.98 -1.17
C PRO A 420 -20.78 14.09 -1.03
N THR A 421 -20.25 13.52 0.03
CA THR A 421 -18.81 13.50 0.33
C THR A 421 -18.16 12.15 0.03
N ASN A 422 -16.87 12.16 -0.22
CA ASN A 422 -16.02 10.98 -0.22
C ASN A 422 -14.65 11.38 0.29
N PHE A 423 -14.36 10.96 1.52
CA PHE A 423 -13.09 11.24 2.17
C PHE A 423 -12.07 10.14 1.85
N SER A 424 -10.91 10.55 1.37
CA SER A 424 -9.76 9.70 1.05
C SER A 424 -8.46 10.46 1.30
N GLN A 425 -7.39 10.03 0.69
CA GLN A 425 -6.08 10.67 0.72
C GLN A 425 -5.51 10.72 -0.69
N VAL A 426 -4.51 11.58 -0.94
CA VAL A 426 -4.03 11.86 -2.30
C VAL A 426 -3.50 10.61 -3.02
N ILE A 427 -2.67 9.81 -2.35
CA ILE A 427 -2.09 8.58 -2.95
C ILE A 427 -3.13 7.47 -2.99
N GLU A 428 -3.91 7.31 -1.93
CA GLU A 428 -4.99 6.33 -1.82
C GLU A 428 -6.01 6.50 -2.94
N ASP A 429 -6.53 7.71 -3.14
CA ASP A 429 -7.50 8.05 -4.16
C ASP A 429 -7.01 7.73 -5.58
N ASN A 430 -5.77 8.16 -5.91
CA ASN A 430 -5.15 7.87 -7.20
C ASN A 430 -4.86 6.37 -7.40
N LEU A 431 -4.50 5.66 -6.33
CA LEU A 431 -4.25 4.23 -6.39
C LEU A 431 -5.55 3.46 -6.67
N GLU A 432 -6.63 3.78 -5.97
CA GLU A 432 -7.94 3.16 -6.16
C GLU A 432 -8.46 3.38 -7.57
N GLU A 433 -8.40 4.61 -8.07
CA GLU A 433 -8.80 4.95 -9.43
C GLU A 433 -7.97 4.21 -10.48
N SER A 434 -6.65 4.15 -10.31
CA SER A 434 -5.76 3.47 -11.27
C SER A 434 -5.93 1.95 -11.30
N LEU A 435 -6.41 1.34 -10.21
CA LEU A 435 -6.60 -0.10 -10.08
C LEU A 435 -7.97 -0.57 -10.54
N SER A 436 -9.01 0.13 -10.11
CA SER A 436 -10.40 -0.29 -10.33
C SER A 436 -11.14 0.60 -11.33
N GLY A 437 -10.58 1.76 -11.69
CA GLY A 437 -11.27 2.78 -12.46
C GLY A 437 -12.37 3.50 -11.66
N VAL A 438 -12.44 3.24 -10.35
CA VAL A 438 -13.45 3.80 -9.44
C VAL A 438 -12.75 4.18 -8.13
N LYS A 439 -13.03 5.36 -7.62
CA LYS A 439 -12.52 5.83 -6.33
C LYS A 439 -13.37 5.25 -5.21
N GLY A 440 -12.78 4.49 -4.31
CA GLY A 440 -13.41 3.85 -3.17
C GLY A 440 -12.81 2.48 -2.85
N GLU A 441 -12.77 2.12 -1.57
CA GLU A 441 -12.21 0.85 -1.11
C GLU A 441 -12.90 -0.37 -1.74
N ILE A 442 -14.21 -0.24 -1.96
CA ILE A 442 -15.07 -1.24 -2.59
C ILE A 442 -15.77 -0.64 -3.79
N ALA A 443 -15.72 -1.33 -4.92
CA ALA A 443 -16.41 -1.00 -6.14
C ALA A 443 -17.27 -2.17 -6.58
N VAL A 444 -18.60 -1.98 -6.67
CA VAL A 444 -19.51 -2.96 -7.25
C VAL A 444 -19.81 -2.52 -8.66
N LYS A 445 -19.27 -3.20 -9.64
CA LYS A 445 -19.41 -2.90 -11.07
C LYS A 445 -20.54 -3.73 -11.67
N ILE A 446 -21.47 -3.07 -12.32
CA ILE A 446 -22.62 -3.68 -12.98
C ILE A 446 -22.45 -3.47 -14.48
N TYR A 447 -22.46 -4.54 -15.25
CA TYR A 447 -22.32 -4.51 -16.70
C TYR A 447 -23.65 -4.81 -17.38
N GLY A 448 -23.92 -4.13 -18.49
CA GLY A 448 -25.14 -4.35 -19.25
C GLY A 448 -25.30 -3.40 -20.46
N PRO A 449 -26.19 -3.67 -21.38
CA PRO A 449 -26.37 -2.88 -22.61
C PRO A 449 -27.14 -1.58 -22.41
N ASP A 450 -28.11 -1.54 -21.50
CA ASP A 450 -29.01 -0.41 -21.30
C ASP A 450 -28.62 0.45 -20.12
N LEU A 451 -28.52 1.77 -20.33
CA LEU A 451 -28.01 2.72 -19.32
C LEU A 451 -29.04 3.00 -18.21
N GLU A 452 -30.33 3.01 -18.53
CA GLU A 452 -31.39 3.27 -17.54
C GLU A 452 -31.52 2.09 -16.57
N ILE A 453 -31.46 0.86 -17.10
CA ILE A 453 -31.41 -0.33 -16.24
C ILE A 453 -30.16 -0.37 -15.39
N LEU A 454 -29.00 -0.02 -15.95
CA LEU A 454 -27.74 0.06 -15.17
C LEU A 454 -27.87 1.06 -14.03
N GLU A 455 -28.38 2.27 -14.30
CA GLU A 455 -28.54 3.30 -13.29
C GLU A 455 -29.52 2.87 -12.17
N ASN A 456 -30.67 2.30 -12.54
CA ASN A 456 -31.66 1.78 -11.58
C ASN A 456 -31.06 0.68 -10.71
N LYS A 457 -30.35 -0.29 -11.31
CA LYS A 457 -29.72 -1.38 -10.56
C LYS A 457 -28.60 -0.88 -9.66
N SER A 458 -27.84 0.12 -10.09
CA SER A 458 -26.82 0.72 -9.25
C SER A 458 -27.39 1.38 -8.01
N GLU A 459 -28.50 2.08 -8.13
CA GLU A 459 -29.17 2.70 -6.97
C GLU A 459 -29.77 1.64 -6.03
N GLN A 460 -30.35 0.55 -6.57
CA GLN A 460 -30.80 -0.57 -5.74
C GLN A 460 -29.64 -1.16 -4.93
N ILE A 461 -28.48 -1.40 -5.56
CA ILE A 461 -27.29 -1.91 -4.87
C ILE A 461 -26.79 -0.89 -3.85
N ALA A 462 -26.73 0.39 -4.19
CA ALA A 462 -26.32 1.44 -3.25
C ALA A 462 -27.21 1.45 -1.99
N ASN A 463 -28.52 1.28 -2.15
CA ASN A 463 -29.46 1.22 -1.03
C ASN A 463 -29.22 -0.01 -0.14
N VAL A 464 -28.93 -1.16 -0.74
CA VAL A 464 -28.57 -2.39 0.00
C VAL A 464 -27.28 -2.15 0.81
N LEU A 465 -26.24 -1.60 0.17
CA LEU A 465 -24.96 -1.35 0.81
C LEU A 465 -25.07 -0.35 1.96
N ARG A 466 -25.88 0.71 1.83
CA ARG A 466 -26.13 1.69 2.91
C ARG A 466 -26.75 1.05 4.16
N GLY A 467 -27.50 -0.04 4.00
CA GLY A 467 -28.08 -0.80 5.09
C GLY A 467 -27.10 -1.71 5.85
N ILE A 468 -25.91 -1.91 5.32
CA ILE A 468 -24.92 -2.83 5.92
C ILE A 468 -24.01 -2.03 6.87
N ARG A 469 -23.86 -2.57 8.09
CA ARG A 469 -23.02 -1.93 9.12
C ARG A 469 -21.58 -1.74 8.63
N GLY A 470 -21.05 -0.54 8.79
CA GLY A 470 -19.68 -0.17 8.44
C GLY A 470 -19.52 0.44 7.05
N ALA A 471 -20.59 0.50 6.24
CA ALA A 471 -20.56 1.21 4.97
C ALA A 471 -20.61 2.73 5.18
N THR A 472 -19.71 3.45 4.55
CA THR A 472 -19.68 4.91 4.46
C THR A 472 -19.50 5.36 3.02
N ASP A 473 -19.81 6.61 2.72
CA ASP A 473 -19.63 7.23 1.40
C ASP A 473 -20.25 6.40 0.25
N VAL A 474 -21.33 5.67 0.52
CA VAL A 474 -21.97 4.81 -0.49
C VAL A 474 -22.64 5.67 -1.56
N ALA A 475 -22.13 5.58 -2.79
CA ALA A 475 -22.66 6.33 -3.92
C ALA A 475 -22.69 5.49 -5.19
N ALA A 476 -23.82 5.50 -5.88
CA ALA A 476 -23.92 5.05 -7.27
C ALA A 476 -23.37 6.16 -8.20
N ILE A 477 -22.53 5.78 -9.15
CA ILE A 477 -22.06 6.73 -10.16
C ILE A 477 -23.23 7.04 -11.08
N LYS A 478 -23.64 8.31 -11.14
CA LYS A 478 -24.74 8.73 -11.97
C LYS A 478 -24.32 8.75 -13.43
N ILE A 479 -25.15 8.17 -14.30
CA ILE A 479 -24.99 8.15 -15.75
C ILE A 479 -25.80 9.30 -16.36
N GLY A 480 -27.09 9.38 -16.03
CA GLY A 480 -28.06 10.33 -16.52
C GLY A 480 -28.07 11.65 -15.75
N GLY A 481 -29.01 12.52 -16.11
CA GLY A 481 -29.27 13.78 -15.41
C GLY A 481 -28.50 14.98 -15.93
N GLN A 482 -27.75 14.86 -17.03
CA GLN A 482 -27.22 16.04 -17.73
C GLN A 482 -28.28 16.61 -18.63
N SER A 483 -28.64 17.86 -18.38
CA SER A 483 -29.58 18.57 -19.27
C SER A 483 -28.89 18.95 -20.58
N GLU A 484 -29.48 18.57 -21.69
CA GLU A 484 -29.03 18.84 -23.05
C GLU A 484 -30.08 19.64 -23.80
N LEU A 485 -29.66 20.67 -24.49
CA LEU A 485 -30.52 21.37 -25.46
C LEU A 485 -30.52 20.59 -26.77
N ASN A 486 -31.63 19.95 -27.06
CA ASN A 486 -31.79 19.13 -28.23
C ASN A 486 -32.57 19.92 -29.30
N ILE A 487 -31.93 20.12 -30.45
CA ILE A 487 -32.51 20.85 -31.60
C ILE A 487 -32.75 19.85 -32.72
N VAL A 488 -33.99 19.45 -32.92
CA VAL A 488 -34.39 18.43 -33.92
C VAL A 488 -34.90 19.16 -35.15
N MET A 489 -34.13 19.08 -36.24
CA MET A 489 -34.48 19.74 -37.52
C MET A 489 -35.65 19.03 -38.21
N ASN A 490 -36.63 19.81 -38.66
CA ASN A 490 -37.72 19.36 -39.51
C ASN A 490 -37.30 19.49 -40.97
N ARG A 491 -36.87 18.39 -41.58
CA ARG A 491 -36.38 18.39 -42.98
C ARG A 491 -37.43 18.78 -44.02
N GLU A 492 -38.71 18.50 -43.79
CA GLU A 492 -39.79 18.85 -44.71
C GLU A 492 -40.03 20.36 -44.72
N GLN A 493 -40.02 20.99 -43.53
CA GLN A 493 -40.16 22.45 -43.43
C GLN A 493 -38.93 23.13 -44.03
N MET A 494 -37.75 22.65 -43.75
CA MET A 494 -36.53 23.20 -44.35
C MET A 494 -36.55 23.14 -45.87
N ALA A 495 -37.03 22.03 -46.45
CA ALA A 495 -37.16 21.89 -47.89
C ALA A 495 -38.16 22.89 -48.49
N ARG A 496 -39.26 23.19 -47.81
CA ARG A 496 -40.23 24.20 -48.23
C ARG A 496 -39.61 25.62 -48.29
N TYR A 497 -38.74 25.93 -47.35
CA TYR A 497 -38.04 27.21 -47.30
C TYR A 497 -36.71 27.21 -48.10
N GLY A 498 -36.33 26.08 -48.71
CA GLY A 498 -35.07 25.93 -49.46
C GLY A 498 -33.82 26.09 -48.67
N ILE A 499 -33.87 25.81 -47.34
CA ILE A 499 -32.75 26.00 -46.39
C ILE A 499 -31.93 24.73 -46.25
N ASN A 500 -30.59 24.85 -46.27
CA ASN A 500 -29.67 23.75 -46.02
C ASN A 500 -29.40 23.58 -44.52
N ILE A 501 -29.28 22.33 -44.12
CA ILE A 501 -28.92 21.98 -42.73
C ILE A 501 -27.62 22.64 -42.28
N SER A 502 -26.59 22.73 -43.16
CA SER A 502 -25.31 23.34 -42.87
C SER A 502 -25.43 24.81 -42.47
N ASP A 503 -26.31 25.54 -43.13
CA ASP A 503 -26.50 26.97 -42.90
C ASP A 503 -27.16 27.22 -41.54
N VAL A 504 -28.13 26.40 -41.18
CA VAL A 504 -28.79 26.43 -39.88
C VAL A 504 -27.80 26.04 -38.78
N ASN A 505 -27.04 24.97 -38.96
CA ASN A 505 -26.02 24.53 -37.98
C ASN A 505 -24.92 25.58 -37.73
N ASN A 506 -24.44 26.22 -38.81
CA ASN A 506 -23.45 27.31 -38.70
C ASN A 506 -24.02 28.51 -37.93
N THR A 507 -25.28 28.83 -38.16
CA THR A 507 -25.99 29.90 -37.44
C THR A 507 -26.12 29.56 -35.95
N ILE A 508 -26.60 28.36 -35.64
CA ILE A 508 -26.70 27.86 -34.23
C ILE A 508 -25.35 27.86 -33.55
N GLN A 509 -24.30 27.30 -34.21
CA GLN A 509 -22.97 27.24 -33.64
C GLN A 509 -22.43 28.65 -33.36
N THR A 510 -22.55 29.57 -34.28
CA THR A 510 -22.09 30.94 -34.11
C THR A 510 -22.88 31.67 -33.05
N ALA A 511 -24.19 31.53 -33.03
CA ALA A 511 -25.07 32.21 -32.09
C ALA A 511 -24.88 31.72 -30.64
N LEU A 512 -24.88 30.39 -30.45
CA LEU A 512 -24.84 29.79 -29.11
C LEU A 512 -23.40 29.50 -28.62
N GLY A 513 -22.62 28.80 -29.43
CA GLY A 513 -21.26 28.37 -29.08
C GLY A 513 -20.20 29.44 -29.26
N GLY A 514 -20.43 30.33 -30.23
CA GLY A 514 -19.46 31.27 -30.73
C GLY A 514 -18.56 30.70 -31.84
N SER A 515 -18.26 31.51 -32.84
CA SER A 515 -17.29 31.18 -33.88
C SER A 515 -16.11 32.12 -33.87
N THR A 516 -14.90 31.57 -33.85
CA THR A 516 -13.70 32.34 -34.00
C THR A 516 -13.52 32.76 -35.43
N VAL A 517 -13.63 34.03 -35.70
CA VAL A 517 -13.55 34.62 -37.07
C VAL A 517 -12.18 35.18 -37.40
N ASN A 518 -11.39 35.53 -36.38
CA ASN A 518 -10.03 36.06 -36.58
C ASN A 518 -9.21 35.94 -35.29
N SER A 519 -7.94 36.37 -35.34
CA SER A 519 -7.07 36.51 -34.18
C SER A 519 -6.57 37.94 -34.04
N PHE A 520 -6.56 38.45 -32.83
CA PHE A 520 -6.00 39.72 -32.45
C PHE A 520 -4.69 39.51 -31.68
N PHE A 521 -3.66 40.27 -32.00
CA PHE A 521 -2.36 40.24 -31.37
C PHE A 521 -2.12 41.52 -30.58
N ASP A 522 -1.75 41.40 -29.32
CA ASP A 522 -1.32 42.48 -28.44
C ASP A 522 0.05 42.13 -27.85
N GLY A 523 1.12 42.61 -28.43
CA GLY A 523 2.47 42.21 -28.18
C GLY A 523 2.67 40.71 -28.47
N ASP A 524 3.09 39.93 -27.48
CA ASP A 524 3.29 38.46 -27.56
C ASP A 524 2.00 37.67 -27.32
N LYS A 525 0.89 38.33 -27.01
CA LYS A 525 -0.38 37.66 -26.67
C LYS A 525 -1.26 37.55 -27.92
N ARG A 526 -1.84 36.37 -28.09
CA ARG A 526 -2.82 36.12 -29.15
C ARG A 526 -4.20 35.92 -28.53
N PHE A 527 -5.18 36.67 -29.02
CA PHE A 527 -6.58 36.56 -28.61
C PHE A 527 -7.43 36.13 -29.82
N ASP A 528 -8.33 35.18 -29.58
CA ASP A 528 -9.31 34.79 -30.58
C ASP A 528 -10.41 35.86 -30.64
N VAL A 529 -10.75 36.33 -31.83
CA VAL A 529 -11.90 37.17 -32.05
C VAL A 529 -13.12 36.28 -32.30
N THR A 530 -13.99 36.20 -31.32
CA THR A 530 -15.15 35.26 -31.33
C THR A 530 -16.45 36.06 -31.46
N VAL A 531 -17.28 35.70 -32.40
CA VAL A 531 -18.64 36.25 -32.62
C VAL A 531 -19.65 35.30 -31.94
N ARG A 532 -20.50 35.87 -31.07
CA ARG A 532 -21.53 35.11 -30.36
C ARG A 532 -22.70 36.02 -30.01
N LEU A 533 -23.91 35.50 -29.86
CA LEU A 533 -25.03 36.27 -29.31
C LEU A 533 -24.74 36.68 -27.86
N ALA A 534 -25.28 37.88 -27.50
CA ALA A 534 -25.27 38.30 -26.10
C ALA A 534 -26.07 37.30 -25.23
N GLU A 535 -25.70 37.21 -23.95
CA GLU A 535 -26.24 36.20 -23.05
C GLU A 535 -27.76 36.26 -22.93
N SER A 536 -28.31 37.46 -22.85
CA SER A 536 -29.76 37.70 -22.77
C SER A 536 -30.60 37.22 -23.98
N TYR A 537 -29.95 36.73 -25.04
CA TYR A 537 -30.65 36.20 -26.23
C TYR A 537 -30.36 34.72 -26.47
N ARG A 538 -29.84 34.02 -25.45
CA ARG A 538 -29.51 32.59 -25.53
C ARG A 538 -29.56 31.88 -24.19
N ASP A 539 -30.18 32.44 -23.16
CA ASP A 539 -30.27 31.90 -21.83
C ASP A 539 -31.56 31.06 -21.58
N ALA A 540 -32.55 31.19 -22.45
CA ALA A 540 -33.78 30.42 -22.41
C ALA A 540 -33.99 29.57 -23.68
N VAL A 541 -34.83 28.52 -23.56
CA VAL A 541 -35.22 27.67 -24.72
C VAL A 541 -35.94 28.47 -25.80
N ASP A 542 -36.78 29.38 -25.38
CA ASP A 542 -37.57 30.25 -26.29
C ASP A 542 -36.64 31.20 -27.07
N ASP A 543 -35.58 31.74 -26.44
CA ASP A 543 -34.59 32.57 -27.14
C ASP A 543 -33.90 31.81 -28.29
N VAL A 544 -33.61 30.52 -28.03
CA VAL A 544 -33.02 29.64 -29.07
C VAL A 544 -34.02 29.29 -30.14
N ALA A 545 -35.30 29.11 -29.82
CA ALA A 545 -36.35 28.87 -30.80
C ALA A 545 -36.60 30.12 -31.68
N ASP A 546 -36.40 31.34 -31.12
CA ASP A 546 -36.54 32.61 -31.83
C ASP A 546 -35.33 33.02 -32.64
N LEU A 547 -34.22 32.20 -32.59
CA LEU A 547 -32.99 32.44 -33.33
C LEU A 547 -33.30 32.74 -34.84
N PRO A 548 -32.90 33.90 -35.38
CA PRO A 548 -33.20 34.27 -36.75
C PRO A 548 -32.37 33.46 -37.76
N ILE A 549 -33.06 32.73 -38.63
CA ILE A 549 -32.47 31.95 -39.75
C ILE A 549 -32.75 32.70 -41.05
N ASN A 550 -31.68 33.01 -41.79
CA ASN A 550 -31.80 33.69 -43.09
C ASN A 550 -32.36 32.73 -44.19
N LEU A 551 -33.32 33.23 -44.94
CA LEU A 551 -33.81 32.52 -46.12
C LEU A 551 -32.84 32.72 -47.31
N PRO A 552 -32.68 31.70 -48.18
CA PRO A 552 -31.85 31.78 -49.37
C PRO A 552 -32.29 32.92 -50.30
N GLY A 553 -31.32 33.62 -50.93
CA GLY A 553 -31.57 34.74 -51.84
C GLY A 553 -32.01 36.07 -51.22
N GLY A 554 -31.88 36.21 -49.86
CA GLY A 554 -32.28 37.46 -49.19
C GLY A 554 -33.80 37.64 -49.03
N ASN A 555 -34.57 36.53 -49.09
CA ASN A 555 -36.04 36.56 -49.08
C ASN A 555 -36.64 36.70 -47.65
N GLY A 556 -35.87 37.11 -46.68
CA GLY A 556 -36.34 37.30 -45.31
C GLY A 556 -35.71 36.44 -44.28
N ILE A 557 -36.27 36.44 -43.07
CA ILE A 557 -35.78 35.76 -41.88
C ILE A 557 -36.97 34.98 -41.28
N ILE A 558 -36.72 33.78 -40.79
CA ILE A 558 -37.66 33.00 -39.99
C ILE A 558 -37.04 32.58 -38.66
N PRO A 559 -37.84 32.38 -37.61
CA PRO A 559 -37.32 31.82 -36.36
C PRO A 559 -36.95 30.33 -36.51
N LEU A 560 -35.94 29.89 -35.81
CA LEU A 560 -35.51 28.48 -35.81
C LEU A 560 -36.65 27.52 -35.45
N GLY A 561 -37.56 27.92 -34.57
CA GLY A 561 -38.71 27.13 -34.15
C GLY A 561 -39.68 26.73 -35.27
N GLU A 562 -39.67 27.44 -36.42
CA GLU A 562 -40.46 27.07 -37.59
C GLU A 562 -39.89 25.84 -38.32
N ILE A 563 -38.59 25.64 -38.23
CA ILE A 563 -37.88 24.56 -38.96
C ILE A 563 -37.24 23.54 -38.02
N ALA A 564 -37.33 23.72 -36.70
CA ALA A 564 -36.77 22.84 -35.73
C ALA A 564 -37.59 22.80 -34.42
N LYS A 565 -37.61 21.65 -33.77
CA LYS A 565 -38.11 21.53 -32.40
C LYS A 565 -36.98 21.72 -31.42
N VAL A 566 -37.08 22.71 -30.57
CA VAL A 566 -36.10 23.00 -29.50
C VAL A 566 -36.65 22.52 -28.17
N GLU A 567 -35.96 21.62 -27.51
CA GLU A 567 -36.40 21.01 -26.25
C GLU A 567 -35.22 20.65 -25.32
N ILE A 568 -35.42 20.70 -24.02
CA ILE A 568 -34.46 20.18 -23.06
C ILE A 568 -34.73 18.70 -22.89
N LYS A 569 -33.70 17.88 -23.04
CA LYS A 569 -33.71 16.45 -22.73
C LYS A 569 -32.69 16.12 -21.66
N GLN A 570 -32.98 15.08 -20.89
CA GLN A 570 -31.99 14.52 -19.99
C GLN A 570 -31.14 13.51 -20.78
N GLY A 571 -29.87 13.79 -20.86
CA GLY A 571 -28.89 12.93 -21.54
C GLY A 571 -27.95 12.21 -20.55
N ALA A 572 -27.11 11.34 -21.11
CA ALA A 572 -26.06 10.67 -20.35
C ALA A 572 -24.83 11.59 -20.25
N GLY A 573 -24.52 12.05 -19.04
CA GLY A 573 -23.34 12.90 -18.81
C GLY A 573 -22.03 12.12 -18.98
N ARG A 574 -22.03 10.81 -18.64
CA ARG A 574 -20.86 9.95 -18.76
C ARG A 574 -21.26 8.49 -19.00
N ILE A 575 -20.68 7.86 -19.98
CA ILE A 575 -20.83 6.42 -20.26
C ILE A 575 -19.50 5.74 -20.06
N SER A 576 -19.37 4.96 -18.99
CA SER A 576 -18.16 4.20 -18.70
C SER A 576 -18.17 2.85 -19.39
N ARG A 577 -16.99 2.41 -19.86
CA ARG A 577 -16.81 1.10 -20.48
C ARG A 577 -15.55 0.42 -19.97
N GLU A 578 -15.64 -0.89 -19.84
CA GLU A 578 -14.51 -1.77 -19.53
C GLU A 578 -14.58 -2.98 -20.47
N ASN A 579 -13.48 -3.30 -21.15
CA ASN A 579 -13.41 -4.35 -22.15
C ASN A 579 -14.53 -4.26 -23.23
N GLY A 580 -14.89 -3.05 -23.64
CA GLY A 580 -15.96 -2.78 -24.62
C GLY A 580 -17.38 -2.79 -24.06
N GLY A 581 -17.64 -3.41 -22.92
CA GLY A 581 -18.95 -3.45 -22.25
C GLY A 581 -19.25 -2.15 -21.48
N ARG A 582 -20.50 -1.68 -21.54
CA ARG A 582 -20.95 -0.57 -20.69
C ARG A 582 -21.05 -1.01 -19.26
N LEU A 583 -20.67 -0.13 -18.32
CA LEU A 583 -20.78 -0.39 -16.90
C LEU A 583 -21.22 0.85 -16.12
N VAL A 584 -21.77 0.59 -14.95
CA VAL A 584 -21.90 1.57 -13.87
C VAL A 584 -21.29 0.96 -12.60
N ALA A 585 -20.78 1.80 -11.72
CA ALA A 585 -20.23 1.31 -10.46
C ALA A 585 -20.93 1.95 -9.27
N VAL A 586 -21.07 1.17 -8.21
CA VAL A 586 -21.39 1.65 -6.85
C VAL A 586 -20.13 1.58 -6.05
N LYS A 587 -19.74 2.70 -5.45
CA LYS A 587 -18.58 2.79 -4.56
C LYS A 587 -19.01 2.81 -3.11
N ALA A 588 -18.17 2.31 -2.24
CA ALA A 588 -18.32 2.39 -0.79
C ALA A 588 -16.95 2.42 -0.12
N ASN A 589 -16.87 3.15 1.00
CA ASN A 589 -15.76 3.12 1.93
C ASN A 589 -16.19 2.38 3.21
N LEU A 590 -15.23 1.99 4.02
CA LEU A 590 -15.47 1.25 5.26
C LEU A 590 -14.99 2.02 6.48
N LEU A 591 -15.80 2.02 7.52
CA LEU A 591 -15.48 2.59 8.82
C LEU A 591 -15.74 1.56 9.93
N GLY A 592 -14.70 1.27 10.72
CA GLY A 592 -14.80 0.38 11.88
C GLY A 592 -15.17 -1.07 11.55
N ARG A 593 -14.90 -1.54 10.33
CA ARG A 593 -15.17 -2.91 9.89
C ARG A 593 -14.12 -3.41 8.89
N ASP A 594 -13.86 -4.71 8.91
CA ASP A 594 -12.97 -5.38 7.98
C ASP A 594 -13.57 -5.54 6.58
N GLN A 595 -12.72 -5.45 5.56
CA GLN A 595 -13.12 -5.50 4.16
C GLN A 595 -13.70 -6.85 3.75
N GLY A 596 -13.06 -7.96 4.15
CA GLY A 596 -13.49 -9.30 3.74
C GLY A 596 -14.86 -9.68 4.29
N GLY A 597 -15.10 -9.43 5.59
CA GLY A 597 -16.39 -9.69 6.23
C GLY A 597 -17.51 -8.81 5.67
N PHE A 598 -17.21 -7.54 5.40
CA PHE A 598 -18.18 -6.64 4.77
C PHE A 598 -18.57 -7.12 3.37
N VAL A 599 -17.59 -7.43 2.51
CA VAL A 599 -17.90 -7.85 1.12
C VAL A 599 -18.66 -9.17 1.10
N ALA A 600 -18.35 -10.12 1.99
CA ALA A 600 -19.08 -11.38 2.07
C ALA A 600 -20.58 -11.15 2.37
N GLU A 601 -20.89 -10.33 3.39
CA GLU A 601 -22.27 -9.96 3.73
C GLU A 601 -22.93 -9.15 2.61
N ALA A 602 -22.20 -8.21 2.00
CA ALA A 602 -22.71 -7.40 0.93
C ALA A 602 -23.04 -8.23 -0.33
N MET A 603 -22.23 -9.22 -0.68
CA MET A 603 -22.49 -10.15 -1.79
C MET A 603 -23.76 -10.97 -1.54
N GLU A 604 -23.96 -11.48 -0.34
CA GLU A 604 -25.16 -12.23 0.03
C GLU A 604 -26.39 -11.33 -0.06
N ALA A 605 -26.37 -10.17 0.60
CA ALA A 605 -27.49 -9.22 0.60
C ALA A 605 -27.85 -8.71 -0.81
N VAL A 606 -26.86 -8.40 -1.66
CA VAL A 606 -27.10 -7.97 -3.04
C VAL A 606 -27.67 -9.10 -3.89
N ASN A 607 -27.18 -10.34 -3.76
CA ASN A 607 -27.70 -11.49 -4.50
C ASN A 607 -29.17 -11.82 -4.13
N GLU A 608 -29.55 -11.62 -2.87
CA GLU A 608 -30.92 -11.85 -2.41
C GLU A 608 -31.89 -10.76 -2.86
N GLN A 609 -31.47 -9.49 -2.75
CA GLN A 609 -32.37 -8.34 -2.91
C GLN A 609 -32.35 -7.75 -4.32
N VAL A 610 -31.27 -7.90 -5.10
CA VAL A 610 -31.13 -7.30 -6.42
C VAL A 610 -31.11 -8.38 -7.51
N LYS A 611 -32.23 -8.51 -8.23
CA LYS A 611 -32.31 -9.43 -9.37
C LYS A 611 -31.90 -8.73 -10.64
N LEU A 612 -30.93 -9.29 -11.35
CA LEU A 612 -30.44 -8.78 -12.62
C LEU A 612 -31.22 -9.41 -13.79
N PRO A 613 -31.55 -8.62 -14.84
CA PRO A 613 -32.07 -9.15 -16.09
C PRO A 613 -30.99 -10.00 -16.81
N PRO A 614 -31.41 -10.86 -17.75
CA PRO A 614 -30.49 -11.57 -18.64
C PRO A 614 -29.52 -10.59 -19.36
N GLY A 615 -28.26 -10.94 -19.46
CA GLY A 615 -27.23 -10.10 -20.08
C GLY A 615 -26.59 -9.06 -19.15
N TYR A 616 -27.00 -9.01 -17.89
CA TYR A 616 -26.37 -8.17 -16.87
C TYR A 616 -25.58 -9.02 -15.89
N ASN A 617 -24.43 -8.51 -15.46
CA ASN A 617 -23.60 -9.16 -14.44
C ASN A 617 -23.00 -8.16 -13.48
N ILE A 618 -22.62 -8.65 -12.28
CA ILE A 618 -21.95 -7.88 -11.24
C ILE A 618 -20.55 -8.45 -11.05
N THR A 619 -19.56 -7.55 -10.88
CA THR A 619 -18.23 -7.88 -10.37
C THR A 619 -17.87 -7.00 -9.19
N TRP A 620 -17.15 -7.57 -8.25
CA TRP A 620 -16.67 -6.89 -7.07
C TRP A 620 -15.20 -6.51 -7.27
N GLY A 621 -14.92 -5.23 -7.27
CA GLY A 621 -13.62 -4.63 -7.52
C GLY A 621 -13.12 -3.79 -6.34
N GLY A 622 -12.19 -2.90 -6.63
CA GLY A 622 -11.50 -2.09 -5.63
C GLY A 622 -10.35 -2.85 -4.98
N GLN A 623 -10.03 -2.51 -3.75
CA GLN A 623 -8.97 -3.17 -2.99
C GLN A 623 -9.26 -4.66 -2.74
N PHE A 624 -10.55 -5.04 -2.67
CA PHE A 624 -10.97 -6.43 -2.52
C PHE A 624 -10.49 -7.34 -3.66
N GLU A 625 -10.52 -6.88 -4.90
CA GLU A 625 -10.00 -7.65 -6.05
C GLU A 625 -8.50 -7.96 -5.89
N ASN A 626 -7.73 -6.99 -5.40
CA ASN A 626 -6.31 -7.17 -5.14
C ASN A 626 -6.05 -8.19 -4.03
N GLN A 627 -6.84 -8.13 -2.96
CA GLN A 627 -6.79 -9.12 -1.87
C GLN A 627 -7.09 -10.53 -2.38
N GLN A 628 -8.17 -10.69 -3.14
CA GLN A 628 -8.55 -12.01 -3.70
C GLN A 628 -7.46 -12.57 -4.61
N ARG A 629 -6.87 -11.74 -5.47
CA ARG A 629 -5.78 -12.14 -6.36
C ARG A 629 -4.53 -12.55 -5.59
N ALA A 630 -4.14 -11.79 -4.57
CA ALA A 630 -2.99 -12.11 -3.72
C ALA A 630 -3.22 -13.45 -2.99
N LEU A 631 -4.40 -13.63 -2.39
CA LEU A 631 -4.77 -14.86 -1.69
C LEU A 631 -4.84 -16.07 -2.64
N ALA A 632 -5.37 -15.92 -3.84
CA ALA A 632 -5.43 -17.00 -4.84
C ALA A 632 -4.02 -17.47 -5.23
N ARG A 633 -3.06 -16.57 -5.36
CA ARG A 633 -1.65 -16.92 -5.62
C ARG A 633 -1.02 -17.62 -4.42
N LEU A 634 -1.22 -17.09 -3.21
CA LEU A 634 -0.69 -17.71 -2.00
C LEU A 634 -1.21 -19.13 -1.81
N LYS A 635 -2.49 -19.42 -2.14
CA LYS A 635 -3.06 -20.77 -2.09
C LYS A 635 -2.30 -21.80 -2.93
N ILE A 636 -1.64 -21.38 -4.00
CA ILE A 636 -0.87 -22.27 -4.89
C ILE A 636 0.61 -22.31 -4.47
N ILE A 637 1.21 -21.15 -4.25
CA ILE A 637 2.66 -21.03 -4.11
C ILE A 637 3.12 -21.38 -2.68
N VAL A 638 2.31 -21.13 -1.65
CA VAL A 638 2.68 -21.52 -0.28
C VAL A 638 2.80 -23.03 -0.12
N PRO A 639 1.84 -23.87 -0.56
CA PRO A 639 2.01 -25.32 -0.56
C PRO A 639 3.24 -25.79 -1.35
N LEU A 640 3.52 -25.16 -2.51
CA LEU A 640 4.72 -25.47 -3.29
C LEU A 640 6.00 -25.15 -2.52
N SER A 641 6.07 -24.00 -1.84
CA SER A 641 7.22 -23.62 -1.01
C SER A 641 7.39 -24.57 0.18
N VAL A 642 6.29 -24.95 0.82
CA VAL A 642 6.28 -25.95 1.90
C VAL A 642 6.82 -27.29 1.40
N LEU A 643 6.41 -27.71 0.20
CA LEU A 643 6.95 -28.94 -0.43
C LEU A 643 8.45 -28.83 -0.71
N MET A 644 8.91 -27.69 -1.24
CA MET A 644 10.34 -27.47 -1.50
C MET A 644 11.16 -27.47 -0.22
N ILE A 645 10.66 -26.83 0.84
CA ILE A 645 11.29 -26.86 2.17
C ILE A 645 11.34 -28.30 2.69
N PHE A 646 10.25 -29.06 2.55
CA PHE A 646 10.21 -30.45 2.95
C PHE A 646 11.26 -31.31 2.21
N VAL A 647 11.37 -31.15 0.88
CA VAL A 647 12.39 -31.84 0.07
C VAL A 647 13.81 -31.48 0.55
N LEU A 648 14.05 -30.22 0.84
CA LEU A 648 15.35 -29.74 1.34
C LEU A 648 15.66 -30.31 2.73
N LEU A 649 14.66 -30.39 3.63
CA LEU A 649 14.79 -31.03 4.93
C LEU A 649 15.04 -32.55 4.80
N PHE A 650 14.33 -33.20 3.87
CA PHE A 650 14.56 -34.63 3.58
C PHE A 650 16.00 -34.86 3.11
N TRP A 651 16.51 -33.97 2.24
CA TRP A 651 17.89 -34.08 1.77
C TRP A 651 18.90 -33.84 2.90
N ALA A 652 18.62 -32.87 3.79
CA ALA A 652 19.47 -32.55 4.95
C ALA A 652 19.53 -33.72 5.96
N PHE A 653 18.37 -34.29 6.32
CA PHE A 653 18.27 -35.31 7.38
C PHE A 653 18.33 -36.75 6.84
N ARG A 654 18.19 -36.94 5.54
CA ARG A 654 18.04 -38.28 4.90
C ARG A 654 16.94 -39.11 5.57
N SER A 655 15.95 -38.49 6.17
CA SER A 655 14.84 -39.11 6.89
C SER A 655 13.56 -38.32 6.69
N MET A 656 12.54 -38.97 6.14
CA MET A 656 11.21 -38.39 5.93
C MET A 656 10.53 -38.02 7.27
N MET A 657 10.69 -38.87 8.27
CA MET A 657 10.08 -38.68 9.58
C MET A 657 10.65 -37.47 10.32
N LYS A 658 11.96 -37.25 10.27
CA LYS A 658 12.60 -36.08 10.89
C LYS A 658 12.22 -34.81 10.17
N ALA A 659 12.16 -34.83 8.83
CA ALA A 659 11.68 -33.70 8.04
C ALA A 659 10.23 -33.36 8.39
N LEU A 660 9.36 -34.36 8.47
CA LEU A 660 7.95 -34.16 8.85
C LEU A 660 7.81 -33.60 10.27
N LEU A 661 8.60 -34.08 11.22
CA LEU A 661 8.58 -33.58 12.60
C LEU A 661 8.91 -32.09 12.67
N VAL A 662 9.93 -31.63 11.94
CA VAL A 662 10.29 -30.22 11.90
C VAL A 662 9.18 -29.38 11.26
N MET A 663 8.60 -29.86 10.15
CA MET A 663 7.47 -29.19 9.50
C MET A 663 6.21 -29.13 10.39
N LEU A 664 6.02 -30.11 11.26
CA LEU A 664 4.88 -30.13 12.21
C LEU A 664 4.94 -29.00 13.23
N MET A 665 6.10 -28.36 13.43
CA MET A 665 6.22 -27.22 14.35
C MET A 665 5.68 -25.92 13.76
N VAL A 666 5.64 -25.81 12.44
CA VAL A 666 5.21 -24.59 11.73
C VAL A 666 3.78 -24.14 12.10
N PRO A 667 2.74 -25.00 12.11
CA PRO A 667 1.38 -24.58 12.48
C PRO A 667 1.27 -23.94 13.86
N PHE A 668 2.12 -24.29 14.81
CA PHE A 668 2.08 -23.72 16.16
C PHE A 668 2.55 -22.26 16.21
N THR A 669 3.27 -21.79 15.21
CA THR A 669 3.63 -20.36 15.09
C THR A 669 2.40 -19.49 14.81
N LEU A 670 1.36 -20.06 14.18
CA LEU A 670 0.10 -19.35 13.92
C LEU A 670 -0.60 -18.92 15.21
N ILE A 671 -0.44 -19.68 16.29
CA ILE A 671 -1.06 -19.37 17.59
C ILE A 671 -0.64 -17.98 18.06
N GLY A 672 0.66 -17.73 18.13
CA GLY A 672 1.19 -16.45 18.60
C GLY A 672 0.99 -15.32 17.60
N GLY A 673 1.12 -15.59 16.30
CA GLY A 673 0.90 -14.59 15.27
C GLY A 673 -0.55 -14.09 15.21
N LEU A 674 -1.54 -15.00 15.24
CA LEU A 674 -2.96 -14.66 15.26
C LEU A 674 -3.37 -14.02 16.60
N ALA A 675 -2.84 -14.51 17.72
CA ALA A 675 -3.07 -13.89 19.03
C ALA A 675 -2.48 -12.46 19.07
N GLY A 676 -1.29 -12.25 18.50
CA GLY A 676 -0.68 -10.93 18.39
C GLY A 676 -1.53 -9.95 17.59
N LEU A 677 -2.05 -10.35 16.43
CA LEU A 677 -2.99 -9.55 15.64
C LEU A 677 -4.25 -9.21 16.44
N GLY A 678 -4.87 -10.19 17.07
CA GLY A 678 -6.08 -9.99 17.89
C GLY A 678 -5.86 -9.03 19.06
N LEU A 679 -4.75 -9.16 19.80
CA LEU A 679 -4.41 -8.29 20.92
C LEU A 679 -4.09 -6.85 20.48
N SER A 680 -3.55 -6.71 19.25
CA SER A 680 -3.22 -5.39 18.68
C SER A 680 -4.37 -4.74 17.93
N GLY A 681 -5.54 -5.39 17.82
CA GLY A 681 -6.70 -4.89 17.08
C GLY A 681 -6.46 -4.80 15.56
N LEU A 682 -5.54 -5.61 15.01
CA LEU A 682 -5.18 -5.62 13.60
C LEU A 682 -5.90 -6.74 12.86
N HIS A 683 -6.25 -6.47 11.59
CA HIS A 683 -6.86 -7.44 10.69
C HIS A 683 -5.81 -8.31 9.98
N LEU A 684 -6.26 -9.44 9.44
CA LEU A 684 -5.43 -10.30 8.61
C LEU A 684 -5.21 -9.66 7.23
N SER A 685 -4.09 -8.98 7.07
CA SER A 685 -3.69 -8.32 5.82
C SER A 685 -2.68 -9.16 5.02
N VAL A 686 -2.40 -8.76 3.77
CA VAL A 686 -1.31 -9.36 2.99
C VAL A 686 0.05 -9.20 3.69
N SER A 687 0.27 -8.07 4.38
CA SER A 687 1.46 -7.86 5.22
C SER A 687 1.56 -8.89 6.35
N ALA A 688 0.46 -9.18 7.04
CA ALA A 688 0.40 -10.22 8.05
C ALA A 688 0.70 -11.61 7.48
N ALA A 689 0.14 -11.93 6.30
CA ALA A 689 0.41 -13.19 5.61
C ALA A 689 1.90 -13.38 5.29
N VAL A 690 2.57 -12.33 4.85
CA VAL A 690 4.02 -12.32 4.62
C VAL A 690 4.79 -12.53 5.94
N GLY A 691 4.31 -11.96 7.05
CA GLY A 691 4.85 -12.22 8.40
C GLY A 691 4.75 -13.69 8.81
N PHE A 692 3.63 -14.36 8.52
CA PHE A 692 3.49 -15.81 8.76
C PHE A 692 4.46 -16.64 7.93
N ILE A 693 4.71 -16.26 6.69
CA ILE A 693 5.72 -16.93 5.84
C ILE A 693 7.12 -16.79 6.45
N ALA A 694 7.47 -15.60 6.92
CA ALA A 694 8.76 -15.35 7.55
C ALA A 694 8.95 -16.18 8.83
N VAL A 695 7.97 -16.16 9.74
CA VAL A 695 8.06 -16.89 11.00
C VAL A 695 8.04 -18.41 10.82
N ALA A 696 7.36 -18.91 9.77
CA ALA A 696 7.41 -20.32 9.42
C ALA A 696 8.85 -20.75 9.04
N GLY A 697 9.57 -19.94 8.25
CA GLY A 697 10.97 -20.17 7.94
C GLY A 697 11.88 -20.21 9.18
N ILE A 698 11.68 -19.28 10.12
CA ILE A 698 12.43 -19.22 11.39
C ILE A 698 12.14 -20.47 12.24
N SER A 699 10.88 -20.88 12.33
CA SER A 699 10.47 -22.06 13.10
C SER A 699 11.12 -23.34 12.56
N VAL A 700 11.12 -23.52 11.24
CA VAL A 700 11.78 -24.65 10.59
C VAL A 700 13.28 -24.63 10.89
N GLN A 701 13.93 -23.48 10.79
CA GLN A 701 15.34 -23.33 11.10
C GLN A 701 15.66 -23.76 12.54
N ASN A 702 14.89 -23.29 13.53
CA ASN A 702 15.07 -23.68 14.93
C ASN A 702 14.88 -25.20 15.15
N GLY A 703 13.90 -25.78 14.44
CA GLY A 703 13.68 -27.23 14.44
C GLY A 703 14.84 -28.00 13.86
N VAL A 704 15.42 -27.54 12.75
CA VAL A 704 16.61 -28.16 12.12
C VAL A 704 17.78 -28.18 13.09
N ILE A 705 18.10 -27.03 13.68
CA ILE A 705 19.23 -26.91 14.62
C ILE A 705 19.06 -27.84 15.84
N MET A 706 17.84 -27.99 16.33
CA MET A 706 17.52 -28.89 17.45
C MET A 706 17.69 -30.35 17.05
N VAL A 707 17.14 -30.76 15.92
CA VAL A 707 17.21 -32.16 15.43
C VAL A 707 18.66 -32.56 15.10
N GLU A 708 19.43 -31.67 14.47
CA GLU A 708 20.86 -31.90 14.20
C GLU A 708 21.64 -32.14 15.50
N GLN A 709 21.35 -31.39 16.57
CA GLN A 709 22.01 -31.60 17.87
C GLN A 709 21.68 -32.96 18.47
N PHE A 710 20.44 -33.42 18.37
CA PHE A 710 20.06 -34.76 18.83
C PHE A 710 20.82 -35.84 18.08
N MET A 711 20.91 -35.70 16.75
CA MET A 711 21.66 -36.63 15.90
C MET A 711 23.15 -36.65 16.24
N GLU A 712 23.76 -35.47 16.43
CA GLU A 712 25.18 -35.38 16.81
C GLU A 712 25.50 -36.07 18.12
N ILE A 713 24.65 -35.92 19.14
CA ILE A 713 24.82 -36.55 20.46
C ILE A 713 24.61 -38.06 20.36
N MET A 714 23.66 -38.54 19.55
CA MET A 714 23.48 -39.96 19.31
C MET A 714 24.66 -40.60 18.60
N LEU A 715 25.26 -39.89 17.60
CA LEU A 715 26.50 -40.33 16.95
C LEU A 715 27.69 -40.45 17.88
N LYS A 716 27.69 -39.72 19.00
CA LYS A 716 28.68 -39.86 20.10
C LYS A 716 28.37 -41.03 21.04
N GLY A 717 27.43 -41.92 20.70
CA GLY A 717 27.12 -43.15 21.44
C GLY A 717 26.14 -43.01 22.59
N LYS A 718 25.45 -41.87 22.78
CA LYS A 718 24.44 -41.68 23.83
C LYS A 718 23.08 -42.25 23.40
N GLY A 719 22.36 -42.81 24.36
CA GLY A 719 20.99 -43.31 24.14
C GLY A 719 20.03 -42.22 23.70
N LEU A 720 18.98 -42.59 22.95
CA LEU A 720 17.98 -41.68 22.38
C LEU A 720 17.42 -40.67 23.39
N LYS A 721 16.95 -41.15 24.56
CA LYS A 721 16.37 -40.29 25.59
C LYS A 721 17.38 -39.30 26.19
N GLU A 722 18.59 -39.77 26.42
CA GLU A 722 19.67 -38.95 26.96
C GLU A 722 20.11 -37.89 25.94
N ALA A 723 20.23 -38.29 24.67
CA ALA A 723 20.60 -37.41 23.56
C ALA A 723 19.54 -36.29 23.38
N VAL A 724 18.26 -36.61 23.45
CA VAL A 724 17.17 -35.62 23.36
C VAL A 724 17.18 -34.65 24.54
N MET A 725 17.32 -35.17 25.77
CA MET A 725 17.32 -34.33 26.99
C MET A 725 18.53 -33.40 27.02
N GLU A 726 19.72 -33.93 26.74
CA GLU A 726 20.96 -33.15 26.75
C GLU A 726 20.99 -32.17 25.58
N GLY A 727 20.63 -32.60 24.38
CA GLY A 727 20.61 -31.76 23.19
C GLY A 727 19.61 -30.60 23.31
N ALA A 728 18.43 -30.83 23.87
CA ALA A 728 17.46 -29.79 24.16
C ALA A 728 18.00 -28.75 25.13
N VAL A 729 18.65 -29.17 26.22
CA VAL A 729 19.23 -28.29 27.22
C VAL A 729 20.40 -27.48 26.64
N LEU A 730 21.24 -28.10 25.80
CA LEU A 730 22.36 -27.41 25.13
C LEU A 730 21.86 -26.35 24.14
N ARG A 731 20.77 -26.64 23.43
CA ARG A 731 20.19 -25.71 22.42
C ARG A 731 19.27 -24.66 23.02
N LEU A 732 18.94 -24.73 24.31
CA LEU A 732 18.10 -23.72 24.97
C LEU A 732 18.65 -22.30 24.80
N ARG A 733 19.94 -22.08 25.07
CA ARG A 733 20.57 -20.77 24.99
C ARG A 733 20.59 -20.21 23.57
N PRO A 734 21.10 -20.91 22.53
CA PRO A 734 21.04 -20.41 21.16
C PRO A 734 19.62 -20.07 20.71
N ILE A 735 18.65 -20.95 20.91
CA ILE A 735 17.28 -20.76 20.47
C ILE A 735 16.62 -19.58 21.19
N LEU A 736 16.81 -19.43 22.50
CA LEU A 736 16.29 -18.25 23.22
C LEU A 736 16.95 -16.96 22.76
N MET A 737 18.26 -16.98 22.53
CA MET A 737 18.99 -15.81 22.07
C MET A 737 18.50 -15.36 20.69
N THR A 738 18.39 -16.27 19.73
CA THR A 738 17.89 -15.97 18.38
C THR A 738 16.42 -15.51 18.41
N ALA A 739 15.58 -16.15 19.22
CA ALA A 739 14.18 -15.76 19.39
C ALA A 739 14.03 -14.36 20.00
N LEU A 740 14.83 -14.05 21.04
CA LEU A 740 14.81 -12.72 21.65
C LEU A 740 15.37 -11.65 20.70
N MET A 741 16.43 -11.95 19.96
CA MET A 741 16.97 -11.00 18.97
C MET A 741 15.97 -10.70 17.86
N ALA A 742 15.33 -11.71 17.31
CA ALA A 742 14.33 -11.50 16.26
C ALA A 742 13.05 -10.83 16.82
N GLY A 743 12.56 -11.26 17.97
CA GLY A 743 11.37 -10.67 18.60
C GLY A 743 11.60 -9.23 19.06
N LEU A 744 12.68 -8.94 19.80
CA LEU A 744 12.97 -7.58 20.29
C LEU A 744 13.52 -6.67 19.21
N GLY A 745 14.17 -7.22 18.18
CA GLY A 745 14.62 -6.46 17.00
C GLY A 745 13.45 -5.84 16.21
N LEU A 746 12.33 -6.54 16.11
CA LEU A 746 11.10 -6.08 15.45
C LEU A 746 10.08 -5.43 16.41
N LEU A 747 10.32 -5.48 17.72
CA LEU A 747 9.38 -4.93 18.70
C LEU A 747 9.10 -3.43 18.49
N PRO A 748 10.08 -2.57 18.18
CA PRO A 748 9.81 -1.16 17.88
C PRO A 748 8.83 -0.98 16.71
N ALA A 749 9.00 -1.77 15.65
CA ALA A 749 8.10 -1.74 14.49
C ALA A 749 6.69 -2.28 14.82
N ALA A 750 6.59 -3.31 15.67
CA ALA A 750 5.32 -3.87 16.12
C ALA A 750 4.52 -2.89 17.01
N LEU A 751 5.19 -2.03 17.76
CA LEU A 751 4.58 -1.02 18.64
C LEU A 751 4.47 0.37 18.00
N SER A 752 5.07 0.59 16.84
CA SER A 752 5.06 1.89 16.16
C SER A 752 3.66 2.29 15.71
N HIS A 753 3.34 3.58 15.89
CA HIS A 753 2.11 4.23 15.43
C HIS A 753 2.43 5.48 14.58
N GLY A 754 3.68 5.65 14.15
CA GLY A 754 4.10 6.76 13.31
C GLY A 754 3.64 6.59 11.86
N ILE A 755 3.56 7.70 11.13
CA ILE A 755 3.25 7.72 9.69
C ILE A 755 4.19 6.77 8.94
N GLY A 756 3.62 5.86 8.15
CA GLY A 756 4.34 4.86 7.35
C GLY A 756 4.64 3.55 8.07
N SER A 757 4.31 3.43 9.38
CA SER A 757 4.45 2.16 10.11
C SER A 757 3.25 1.22 9.91
N GLU A 758 2.13 1.70 9.41
CA GLU A 758 0.85 0.98 9.32
C GLU A 758 0.99 -0.32 8.54
N THR A 759 1.71 -0.30 7.43
CA THR A 759 1.92 -1.49 6.58
C THR A 759 2.94 -2.48 7.14
N GLN A 760 3.87 -2.00 7.99
CA GLN A 760 4.92 -2.83 8.61
C GLN A 760 4.46 -3.47 9.91
N ARG A 761 3.59 -2.79 10.65
CA ARG A 761 3.12 -3.20 11.97
C ARG A 761 2.47 -4.58 11.99
N PRO A 762 1.52 -4.95 11.08
CA PRO A 762 0.96 -6.30 11.06
C PRO A 762 2.01 -7.39 10.80
N PHE A 763 2.95 -7.13 9.89
CA PHE A 763 4.09 -8.00 9.63
C PHE A 763 4.94 -8.24 10.89
N ALA A 764 5.34 -7.16 11.57
CA ALA A 764 6.16 -7.22 12.78
C ALA A 764 5.43 -7.91 13.94
N VAL A 765 4.14 -7.60 14.17
CA VAL A 765 3.31 -8.22 15.21
C VAL A 765 3.18 -9.73 15.02
N VAL A 766 2.95 -10.17 13.78
CA VAL A 766 2.88 -11.60 13.46
C VAL A 766 4.20 -12.29 13.73
N ILE A 767 5.32 -11.68 13.36
CA ILE A 767 6.65 -12.28 13.59
C ILE A 767 6.95 -12.34 15.09
N VAL A 768 6.77 -11.25 15.83
CA VAL A 768 7.01 -11.21 17.28
C VAL A 768 6.15 -12.24 18.01
N GLY A 769 4.84 -12.27 17.74
CA GLY A 769 3.94 -13.23 18.34
C GLY A 769 4.24 -14.68 17.93
N GLY A 770 4.48 -14.89 16.63
CA GLY A 770 4.77 -16.20 16.07
C GLY A 770 6.12 -16.78 16.54
N ILE A 771 7.14 -15.94 16.77
CA ILE A 771 8.43 -16.36 17.36
C ILE A 771 8.21 -16.82 18.81
N VAL A 772 7.40 -16.11 19.59
CA VAL A 772 7.13 -16.50 20.99
C VAL A 772 6.47 -17.89 21.04
N SER A 773 5.41 -18.11 20.30
CA SER A 773 4.75 -19.42 20.26
C SER A 773 5.64 -20.47 19.60
N GLY A 774 6.24 -20.18 18.45
CA GLY A 774 7.13 -21.12 17.74
C GLY A 774 8.29 -21.59 18.60
N THR A 775 8.95 -20.69 19.33
CA THR A 775 10.04 -21.03 20.24
C THR A 775 9.54 -21.90 21.40
N LEU A 776 8.42 -21.53 22.01
CA LEU A 776 7.83 -22.31 23.12
C LEU A 776 7.54 -23.75 22.67
N PHE A 777 6.85 -23.92 21.53
CA PHE A 777 6.49 -25.24 21.03
C PHE A 777 7.70 -26.02 20.48
N THR A 778 8.67 -25.36 19.87
CA THR A 778 9.93 -26.02 19.46
C THR A 778 10.72 -26.53 20.66
N LEU A 779 10.79 -25.77 21.75
CA LEU A 779 11.48 -26.18 22.96
C LEU A 779 10.73 -27.28 23.76
N LEU A 780 9.38 -27.34 23.67
CA LEU A 780 8.59 -28.33 24.41
C LEU A 780 8.18 -29.54 23.58
N LEU A 781 7.52 -29.30 22.44
CA LEU A 781 6.93 -30.40 21.65
C LEU A 781 7.96 -31.19 20.84
N LEU A 782 8.94 -30.50 20.25
CA LEU A 782 9.90 -31.18 19.37
C LEU A 782 10.72 -32.23 20.12
N PRO A 783 11.32 -31.94 21.32
CA PRO A 783 12.00 -32.98 22.12
C PRO A 783 11.09 -34.13 22.53
N MET A 784 9.82 -33.83 22.87
CA MET A 784 8.85 -34.87 23.28
C MET A 784 8.40 -35.75 22.12
N LEU A 785 8.31 -35.20 20.90
CA LEU A 785 7.84 -35.91 19.73
C LEU A 785 8.98 -36.64 19.01
N TYR A 786 10.22 -36.16 19.11
CA TYR A 786 11.38 -36.73 18.43
C TYR A 786 11.53 -38.25 18.61
N PRO A 787 11.39 -38.85 19.82
CA PRO A 787 11.47 -40.30 20.00
C PRO A 787 10.44 -41.12 19.22
N LEU A 788 9.30 -40.52 18.82
CA LEU A 788 8.29 -41.20 18.00
C LEU A 788 8.68 -41.20 16.50
N PHE A 789 9.53 -40.29 16.09
CA PHE A 789 9.93 -40.08 14.71
C PHE A 789 11.38 -40.51 14.45
N ALA A 790 12.08 -40.99 15.48
CA ALA A 790 13.44 -41.53 15.38
C ALA A 790 13.41 -43.04 15.14
N ASP A 791 14.05 -43.47 14.05
CA ASP A 791 14.25 -44.87 13.71
C ASP A 791 15.49 -45.38 14.49
N GLU A 792 15.28 -46.08 15.59
CA GLU A 792 16.37 -46.69 16.41
C GLU A 792 17.18 -47.73 15.63
N ALA A 793 16.60 -48.41 14.65
CA ALA A 793 17.25 -49.49 13.90
C ALA A 793 18.31 -48.97 12.91
N ARG A 794 18.12 -47.82 12.32
CA ARG A 794 19.03 -47.25 11.31
C ARG A 794 20.33 -46.66 11.89
N HIS A 795 20.30 -46.23 13.14
CA HIS A 795 21.47 -45.63 13.79
C HIS A 795 22.51 -46.65 14.27
N LYS A 796 22.16 -47.95 14.38
CA LYS A 796 23.12 -48.98 14.69
C LYS A 796 23.95 -49.38 13.46
N ASP A 797 23.38 -49.24 12.26
CA ASP A 797 24.05 -49.52 11.01
C ASP A 797 25.01 -48.41 10.55
N GLU A 798 24.67 -47.13 10.87
CA GLU A 798 25.53 -45.96 10.54
C GLU A 798 26.68 -45.76 11.55
N ALA A 799 26.62 -46.34 12.74
CA ALA A 799 27.71 -46.34 13.73
C ALA A 799 28.71 -47.47 13.54
N GLY A 800 28.42 -48.39 12.62
CA GLY A 800 29.26 -49.56 12.28
C GLY A 800 30.05 -49.41 10.97
N GLU A 801 29.84 -48.30 10.19
CA GLU A 801 30.70 -47.88 9.09
C GLU A 801 31.52 -46.59 9.52
#